data_2aedc7490d99e9327846c735fe0deea0
#
_entry.id   2aedc7490d99e9327846c735fe0deea0
#
_cell.length_a   1.000
_cell.length_b   1.000
_cell.length_c   1.000
_cell.angle_alpha   90.00
_cell.angle_beta   90.00
_cell.angle_gamma   90.00
#
_symmetry.space_group_name_H-M   'P 1'
#
loop_
_entity.id
_entity.type
_entity.pdbx_description
1 polymer ?
#
loop_
_entity_poly.entity_id
_entity_poly.type
_entity_poly.pdbx_seq_one_letter_code
_entity_poly.pdbx_strand_id
1 'polypeptide(L)'
;MQDKQLSTEELIAQDVGARLPLGIMGGCITTLALAWSLFQLWIASPLPFMLGFGVLNDTETRAIHLTFALLLAYLVFPAFRRSPRDRVPLGDLALGLVAAGAASYLFVMYEALAQRPGNLTTADLVTACIGIPLLLEAARRALGPALAVIALVFLAYSLAGPWMPGLLAHRGVSFTALANHQWITTEGVFGIALGVSTSFVFLFVLFGALLERAGAGHYFIQLAFSLLGHLRGGPAKAAVVASGLTGLISGSSIANVVTTGTFTIPMMKKVGFSSEKAGAVEVASSVNGQIMPPVMGAAAFLMVEYVGIPYVEIIKHAFLPATISYIALLYIVHLEALKLGMQPIGDHQPKPWLRRLTGFAFGAALISGLSMAVYYGLGWLKPVLGDYALPGIALLLAATYLGLLKIAASNEPLAAEDPDKPLTELPNTRTVLLSGLHFMLPVVVLVWCLMVERLSPGLSAFWGTVMLVIILLTQRPLLNWLRSDGRHDYGSLQDGLIDLLEGLVAGARNMIGIGIATATAGIIVGAVSQTGVGLVLADLVEMLSMGNLLLMLLLTALLSLILGMGLPTTANYIVVSSLLAPVVVTLGQQNGLIVPLIAVHLFVFYFGIMADVTPPVGLASFAAAAVSKGDPIKTGITAFYYSLRTAALPFLFIFNTDLLLIDVDFAHGVLIFMVATVAMLIFAAATQGHFLVKSRWYESVLLLLVAFTLFRPGFWMDMVHDPYRETPPAQLAQTLGEVEAESTLRLRIQGEDAVGKLRQSTVLLAVPAGEDGEARLASLGLALYEQDGKTLIDSVTFGSPAAAAGMEFDQEILVVKAPTERWRKELMWLPGFLLFALIVWLQRRRVVRK
;
A
#
# COMPACT_ATOMS: atom_id res chain seq x y z
N MET A 1 -24.13 -28.41 24.93
CA MET A 1 -23.14 -27.32 25.03
C MET A 1 -23.44 -26.40 23.86
N GLN A 2 -24.06 -25.26 24.11
CA GLN A 2 -24.30 -24.25 23.09
C GLN A 2 -22.95 -23.71 22.67
N ASP A 3 -22.59 -23.86 21.39
CA ASP A 3 -21.45 -23.18 20.78
C ASP A 3 -21.72 -21.67 20.89
N LYS A 4 -21.06 -21.03 21.84
CA LYS A 4 -21.06 -19.58 21.99
C LYS A 4 -20.36 -19.04 20.73
N GLN A 5 -21.10 -18.47 19.80
CA GLN A 5 -20.47 -17.75 18.69
C GLN A 5 -19.56 -16.68 19.29
N LEU A 6 -18.26 -16.84 19.06
CA LEU A 6 -17.25 -15.89 19.51
C LEU A 6 -17.50 -14.55 18.78
N SER A 7 -17.37 -13.44 19.51
CA SER A 7 -17.43 -12.11 18.89
C SER A 7 -16.29 -11.95 17.88
N THR A 8 -16.46 -11.09 16.89
CA THR A 8 -15.40 -10.80 15.88
C THR A 8 -14.10 -10.39 16.55
N GLU A 9 -14.16 -9.67 17.66
CA GLU A 9 -13.00 -9.29 18.47
C GLU A 9 -12.33 -10.49 19.16
N GLU A 10 -13.12 -11.43 19.67
CA GLU A 10 -12.61 -12.68 20.28
C GLU A 10 -11.94 -13.56 19.21
N LEU A 11 -12.47 -13.59 17.99
CA LEU A 11 -11.85 -14.31 16.87
C LEU A 11 -10.51 -13.67 16.45
N ILE A 12 -10.47 -12.35 16.30
CA ILE A 12 -9.23 -11.61 16.00
C ILE A 12 -8.21 -11.79 17.14
N ALA A 13 -8.64 -11.68 18.41
CA ALA A 13 -7.76 -11.85 19.56
C ALA A 13 -7.22 -13.30 19.68
N GLN A 14 -8.02 -14.31 19.29
CA GLN A 14 -7.55 -15.71 19.26
C GLN A 14 -6.53 -15.95 18.16
N ASP A 15 -6.74 -15.38 16.99
CA ASP A 15 -5.87 -15.54 15.82
C ASP A 15 -4.52 -14.84 16.04
N VAL A 16 -4.53 -13.63 16.59
CA VAL A 16 -3.34 -12.86 16.96
C VAL A 16 -2.72 -13.32 18.30
N GLY A 17 -3.40 -14.20 19.04
CA GLY A 17 -2.92 -14.71 20.34
C GLY A 17 -2.98 -13.70 21.49
N ALA A 18 -3.74 -12.62 21.37
CA ALA A 18 -3.86 -11.55 22.36
C ALA A 18 -4.58 -12.00 23.63
N ARG A 19 -4.30 -11.30 24.76
CA ARG A 19 -5.02 -11.43 26.03
C ARG A 19 -6.26 -10.55 26.03
N LEU A 20 -7.30 -11.04 26.71
CA LEU A 20 -8.51 -10.29 27.05
C LEU A 20 -8.72 -10.33 28.58
N PRO A 21 -7.88 -9.64 29.36
CA PRO A 21 -8.00 -9.67 30.79
C PRO A 21 -9.26 -8.94 31.26
N LEU A 22 -9.96 -9.54 32.23
CA LEU A 22 -11.14 -8.95 32.85
C LEU A 22 -10.77 -8.14 34.09
N GLY A 23 -11.68 -7.30 34.57
CA GLY A 23 -11.54 -6.51 35.78
C GLY A 23 -10.60 -5.30 35.63
N ILE A 24 -9.90 -4.92 36.72
CA ILE A 24 -9.10 -3.70 36.78
C ILE A 24 -8.03 -3.64 35.70
N MET A 25 -7.36 -4.75 35.41
CA MET A 25 -6.31 -4.78 34.40
C MET A 25 -6.86 -4.59 32.98
N GLY A 26 -8.04 -5.14 32.69
CA GLY A 26 -8.75 -4.87 31.42
C GLY A 26 -9.12 -3.38 31.28
N GLY A 27 -9.61 -2.78 32.38
CA GLY A 27 -9.87 -1.34 32.43
C GLY A 27 -8.62 -0.49 32.21
N CYS A 28 -7.48 -0.86 32.80
CA CYS A 28 -6.20 -0.16 32.58
C CYS A 28 -5.75 -0.23 31.11
N ILE A 29 -5.84 -1.40 30.47
CA ILE A 29 -5.48 -1.55 29.03
C ILE A 29 -6.40 -0.69 28.17
N THR A 30 -7.69 -0.69 28.44
CA THR A 30 -8.67 0.14 27.72
C THR A 30 -8.39 1.63 27.90
N THR A 31 -8.09 2.07 29.12
CA THR A 31 -7.76 3.48 29.40
C THR A 31 -6.45 3.90 28.72
N LEU A 32 -5.41 3.05 28.73
CA LEU A 32 -4.16 3.33 28.03
C LEU A 32 -4.34 3.39 26.51
N ALA A 33 -5.12 2.49 25.93
CA ALA A 33 -5.43 2.50 24.51
C ALA A 33 -6.21 3.77 24.12
N LEU A 34 -7.22 4.15 24.94
CA LEU A 34 -7.97 5.39 24.74
C LEU A 34 -7.06 6.62 24.86
N ALA A 35 -6.19 6.67 25.86
CA ALA A 35 -5.23 7.76 26.05
C ALA A 35 -4.29 7.91 24.86
N TRP A 36 -3.85 6.79 24.28
CA TRP A 36 -3.00 6.81 23.07
C TRP A 36 -3.76 7.37 21.87
N SER A 37 -5.02 6.96 21.63
CA SER A 37 -5.84 7.51 20.55
C SER A 37 -6.11 9.01 20.73
N LEU A 38 -6.41 9.46 21.95
CA LEU A 38 -6.59 10.88 22.25
C LEU A 38 -5.30 11.67 22.08
N PHE A 39 -4.16 11.14 22.48
CA PHE A 39 -2.85 11.75 22.25
C PHE A 39 -2.58 11.94 20.75
N GLN A 40 -2.85 10.93 19.94
CA GLN A 40 -2.66 10.99 18.50
C GLN A 40 -3.59 12.02 17.81
N LEU A 41 -4.84 12.10 18.25
CA LEU A 41 -5.77 13.13 17.78
C LEU A 41 -5.33 14.53 18.21
N TRP A 42 -4.76 14.66 19.41
CA TRP A 42 -4.24 15.93 19.90
C TRP A 42 -3.09 16.46 19.03
N ILE A 43 -2.05 15.66 18.83
CA ILE A 43 -0.87 16.09 18.06
C ILE A 43 -1.16 16.35 16.58
N ALA A 44 -2.15 15.66 15.99
CA ALA A 44 -2.55 15.84 14.61
C ALA A 44 -3.51 17.03 14.41
N SER A 45 -4.12 17.51 15.48
CA SER A 45 -5.07 18.63 15.45
C SER A 45 -4.33 19.98 15.36
N PRO A 46 -5.00 21.05 14.94
CA PRO A 46 -4.46 22.40 15.07
C PRO A 46 -4.48 22.92 16.52
N LEU A 47 -5.11 22.20 17.47
CA LEU A 47 -5.34 22.65 18.84
C LEU A 47 -4.06 22.97 19.64
N PRO A 48 -2.97 22.17 19.59
CA PRO A 48 -1.73 22.48 20.30
C PRO A 48 -1.19 23.87 19.96
N PHE A 49 -1.17 24.20 18.66
CA PHE A 49 -0.70 25.49 18.17
C PHE A 49 -1.65 26.64 18.53
N MET A 50 -2.97 26.41 18.46
CA MET A 50 -3.97 27.43 18.81
C MET A 50 -3.99 27.76 20.31
N LEU A 51 -3.76 26.77 21.16
CA LEU A 51 -3.79 26.91 22.62
C LEU A 51 -2.42 27.23 23.23
N GLY A 52 -1.32 27.08 22.44
CA GLY A 52 0.04 27.26 22.91
C GLY A 52 0.47 26.23 23.96
N PHE A 53 -0.16 25.05 23.96
CA PHE A 53 0.08 24.00 24.97
C PHE A 53 0.25 22.65 24.30
N GLY A 54 1.24 21.84 24.77
CA GLY A 54 1.46 20.47 24.30
C GLY A 54 1.92 20.42 22.84
N VAL A 55 2.61 21.43 22.35
CA VAL A 55 3.32 21.41 21.09
C VAL A 55 4.59 20.57 21.29
N LEU A 56 4.67 19.44 20.60
CA LEU A 56 5.78 18.50 20.68
C LEU A 56 6.49 18.43 19.33
N ASN A 57 7.80 18.19 19.37
CA ASN A 57 8.57 17.92 18.17
C ASN A 57 8.47 16.43 17.75
N ASP A 58 9.00 16.11 16.58
CA ASP A 58 8.94 14.76 16.01
C ASP A 58 9.58 13.69 16.92
N THR A 59 10.71 13.98 17.54
CA THR A 59 11.41 13.04 18.41
C THR A 59 10.59 12.75 19.67
N GLU A 60 10.02 13.78 20.27
CA GLU A 60 9.17 13.67 21.45
C GLU A 60 7.91 12.87 21.16
N THR A 61 7.25 13.15 20.02
CA THR A 61 6.04 12.43 19.60
C THR A 61 6.32 10.96 19.33
N ARG A 62 7.45 10.62 18.69
CA ARG A 62 7.88 9.24 18.44
C ARG A 62 8.18 8.50 19.75
N ALA A 63 8.83 9.16 20.70
CA ALA A 63 9.13 8.57 22.02
C ALA A 63 7.84 8.21 22.79
N ILE A 64 6.90 9.14 22.86
CA ILE A 64 5.59 8.90 23.51
C ILE A 64 4.81 7.79 22.79
N HIS A 65 4.77 7.82 21.47
CA HIS A 65 4.10 6.80 20.67
C HIS A 65 4.66 5.40 20.93
N LEU A 66 5.99 5.23 20.92
CA LEU A 66 6.64 3.96 21.24
C LEU A 66 6.41 3.54 22.69
N THR A 67 6.36 4.48 23.62
CA THR A 67 6.05 4.22 25.04
C THR A 67 4.70 3.53 25.18
N PHE A 68 3.65 4.05 24.55
CA PHE A 68 2.32 3.42 24.54
C PHE A 68 2.36 2.04 23.87
N ALA A 69 3.01 1.96 22.69
CA ALA A 69 3.09 0.71 21.93
C ALA A 69 3.78 -0.41 22.72
N LEU A 70 4.92 -0.12 23.35
CA LEU A 70 5.65 -1.09 24.18
C LEU A 70 4.86 -1.52 25.41
N LEU A 71 4.32 -0.56 26.16
CA LEU A 71 3.54 -0.87 27.36
C LEU A 71 2.36 -1.77 27.01
N LEU A 72 1.57 -1.39 26.02
CA LEU A 72 0.42 -2.16 25.57
C LEU A 72 0.82 -3.52 24.98
N ALA A 73 1.96 -3.63 24.28
CA ALA A 73 2.42 -4.89 23.73
C ALA A 73 2.68 -5.93 24.83
N TYR A 74 3.33 -5.54 25.94
CA TYR A 74 3.56 -6.45 27.08
C TYR A 74 2.29 -6.80 27.84
N LEU A 75 1.33 -5.90 27.93
CA LEU A 75 0.06 -6.14 28.60
C LEU A 75 -0.86 -7.05 27.78
N VAL A 76 -0.89 -6.85 26.45
CA VAL A 76 -1.82 -7.52 25.52
C VAL A 76 -1.26 -8.86 25.03
N PHE A 77 0.05 -8.97 24.70
CA PHE A 77 0.61 -10.18 24.10
C PHE A 77 1.34 -11.05 25.13
N PRO A 78 0.97 -12.33 25.27
CA PRO A 78 1.59 -13.26 26.23
C PRO A 78 3.01 -13.64 25.78
N ALA A 79 3.92 -13.90 26.75
CA ALA A 79 5.28 -14.30 26.47
C ALA A 79 5.37 -15.66 25.75
N PHE A 80 4.50 -16.62 26.15
CA PHE A 80 4.46 -17.99 25.63
C PHE A 80 3.02 -18.45 25.37
N ARG A 81 2.85 -19.46 24.52
CA ARG A 81 1.52 -20.06 24.25
C ARG A 81 0.82 -20.61 25.51
N ARG A 82 1.59 -20.97 26.54
CA ARG A 82 1.09 -21.48 27.83
C ARG A 82 0.80 -20.38 28.86
N SER A 83 1.16 -19.12 28.55
CA SER A 83 0.90 -18.00 29.49
C SER A 83 -0.60 -17.76 29.64
N PRO A 84 -1.06 -17.31 30.84
CA PRO A 84 -2.48 -17.03 31.05
C PRO A 84 -2.99 -15.93 30.13
N ARG A 85 -4.23 -16.09 29.65
CA ARG A 85 -4.88 -15.13 28.73
C ARG A 85 -5.93 -14.27 29.43
N ASP A 86 -6.37 -14.70 30.60
CA ASP A 86 -7.37 -14.06 31.45
C ASP A 86 -6.80 -12.99 32.40
N ARG A 87 -5.49 -12.98 32.59
CA ARG A 87 -4.78 -12.05 33.48
C ARG A 87 -3.39 -11.70 32.97
N VAL A 88 -2.88 -10.54 33.38
CA VAL A 88 -1.51 -10.09 33.09
C VAL A 88 -0.61 -10.52 34.25
N PRO A 89 0.43 -11.34 34.02
CA PRO A 89 1.42 -11.68 35.05
C PRO A 89 2.19 -10.43 35.51
N LEU A 90 2.55 -10.36 36.79
CA LEU A 90 3.34 -9.26 37.37
C LEU A 90 4.68 -9.05 36.65
N GLY A 91 5.31 -10.14 36.16
CA GLY A 91 6.54 -10.07 35.40
C GLY A 91 6.34 -9.34 34.06
N ASP A 92 5.21 -9.59 33.37
CA ASP A 92 4.90 -8.90 32.11
C ASP A 92 4.58 -7.41 32.34
N LEU A 93 3.89 -7.10 33.45
CA LEU A 93 3.65 -5.71 33.84
C LEU A 93 4.97 -4.97 34.15
N ALA A 94 5.87 -5.60 34.90
CA ALA A 94 7.17 -5.01 35.24
C ALA A 94 8.02 -4.78 33.96
N LEU A 95 8.10 -5.77 33.08
CA LEU A 95 8.81 -5.64 31.81
C LEU A 95 8.20 -4.54 30.92
N GLY A 96 6.87 -4.45 30.87
CA GLY A 96 6.17 -3.39 30.12
C GLY A 96 6.48 -1.99 30.65
N LEU A 97 6.50 -1.83 31.98
CA LEU A 97 6.86 -0.54 32.60
C LEU A 97 8.33 -0.17 32.38
N VAL A 98 9.25 -1.12 32.44
CA VAL A 98 10.67 -0.88 32.15
C VAL A 98 10.86 -0.54 30.67
N ALA A 99 10.20 -1.24 29.76
CA ALA A 99 10.26 -0.96 28.33
C ALA A 99 9.70 0.44 28.00
N ALA A 100 8.56 0.78 28.60
CA ALA A 100 7.96 2.11 28.46
C ALA A 100 8.86 3.21 29.04
N GLY A 101 9.50 2.96 30.18
CA GLY A 101 10.50 3.86 30.77
C GLY A 101 11.71 4.07 29.85
N ALA A 102 12.22 3.01 29.24
CA ALA A 102 13.31 3.13 28.27
C ALA A 102 12.93 3.93 27.02
N ALA A 103 11.69 3.77 26.51
CA ALA A 103 11.22 4.54 25.36
C ALA A 103 10.95 6.01 25.70
N SER A 104 10.35 6.27 26.87
CA SER A 104 10.07 7.65 27.34
C SER A 104 11.33 8.45 27.68
N TYR A 105 12.48 7.80 27.81
CA TYR A 105 13.75 8.42 28.13
C TYR A 105 14.12 9.54 27.13
N LEU A 106 13.89 9.34 25.82
CA LEU A 106 14.15 10.35 24.80
C LEU A 106 13.25 11.58 24.97
N PHE A 107 12.01 11.39 25.41
CA PHE A 107 11.11 12.49 25.70
C PHE A 107 11.57 13.28 26.94
N VAL A 108 11.85 12.57 28.04
CA VAL A 108 12.22 13.20 29.33
C VAL A 108 13.57 13.91 29.27
N MET A 109 14.52 13.34 28.53
CA MET A 109 15.90 13.84 28.43
C MET A 109 16.18 14.60 27.12
N TYR A 110 15.15 14.97 26.35
CA TYR A 110 15.29 15.56 25.03
C TYR A 110 16.26 16.76 25.00
N GLU A 111 16.06 17.74 25.87
CA GLU A 111 16.91 18.94 25.95
C GLU A 111 18.37 18.61 26.31
N ALA A 112 18.56 17.70 27.28
CA ALA A 112 19.90 17.27 27.68
C ALA A 112 20.63 16.50 26.59
N LEU A 113 19.93 15.66 25.82
CA LEU A 113 20.47 14.92 24.68
C LEU A 113 20.83 15.86 23.52
N ALA A 114 19.98 16.85 23.25
CA ALA A 114 20.23 17.86 22.19
C ALA A 114 21.48 18.70 22.48
N GLN A 115 21.83 18.92 23.74
CA GLN A 115 23.04 19.70 24.14
C GLN A 115 24.35 18.90 24.08
N ARG A 116 24.29 17.55 23.96
CA ARG A 116 25.46 16.68 23.96
C ARG A 116 25.43 15.60 22.87
N PRO A 117 25.24 15.96 21.59
CA PRO A 117 25.14 14.98 20.50
C PRO A 117 26.39 14.10 20.43
N GLY A 118 26.20 12.78 20.38
CA GLY A 118 27.29 11.80 20.27
C GLY A 118 28.08 11.54 21.57
N ASN A 119 27.87 12.32 22.63
CA ASN A 119 28.54 12.13 23.92
C ASN A 119 27.61 11.45 24.93
N LEU A 120 27.61 10.12 24.91
CA LEU A 120 26.71 9.30 25.75
C LEU A 120 27.15 9.23 27.20
N THR A 121 26.22 9.41 28.10
CA THR A 121 26.37 9.08 29.53
C THR A 121 26.11 7.60 29.78
N THR A 122 26.48 7.13 30.97
CA THR A 122 26.19 5.77 31.41
C THR A 122 24.68 5.50 31.40
N ALA A 123 23.85 6.50 31.73
CA ALA A 123 22.39 6.37 31.71
C ALA A 123 21.84 6.13 30.30
N ASP A 124 22.38 6.82 29.28
CA ASP A 124 22.00 6.64 27.86
C ASP A 124 22.31 5.20 27.40
N LEU A 125 23.52 4.70 27.74
CA LEU A 125 23.94 3.35 27.41
C LEU A 125 23.07 2.28 28.10
N VAL A 126 22.80 2.45 29.40
CA VAL A 126 21.92 1.53 30.15
C VAL A 126 20.53 1.51 29.55
N THR A 127 20.00 2.69 29.18
CA THR A 127 18.67 2.79 28.57
C THR A 127 18.64 2.07 27.21
N ALA A 128 19.64 2.22 26.36
CA ALA A 128 19.74 1.49 25.10
C ALA A 128 19.87 -0.03 25.30
N CYS A 129 20.70 -0.46 26.27
CA CYS A 129 20.88 -1.87 26.60
C CYS A 129 19.60 -2.55 27.12
N ILE A 130 18.70 -1.79 27.74
CA ILE A 130 17.40 -2.26 28.21
C ILE A 130 16.36 -2.18 27.08
N GLY A 131 16.30 -1.04 26.39
CA GLY A 131 15.28 -0.74 25.40
C GLY A 131 15.32 -1.64 24.18
N ILE A 132 16.50 -1.85 23.59
CA ILE A 132 16.65 -2.68 22.38
C ILE A 132 16.22 -4.14 22.62
N PRO A 133 16.70 -4.87 23.66
CA PRO A 133 16.24 -6.24 23.91
C PRO A 133 14.74 -6.32 24.25
N LEU A 134 14.19 -5.34 24.98
CA LEU A 134 12.77 -5.33 25.30
C LEU A 134 11.91 -5.03 24.06
N LEU A 135 12.39 -4.19 23.13
CA LEU A 135 11.71 -4.00 21.84
C LEU A 135 11.72 -5.28 21.01
N LEU A 136 12.85 -5.98 20.93
CA LEU A 136 12.94 -7.27 20.22
C LEU A 136 12.02 -8.32 20.85
N GLU A 137 11.93 -8.37 22.18
CA GLU A 137 10.99 -9.25 22.87
C GLU A 137 9.52 -8.86 22.62
N ALA A 138 9.19 -7.57 22.59
CA ALA A 138 7.86 -7.09 22.23
C ALA A 138 7.50 -7.48 20.78
N ALA A 139 8.45 -7.36 19.85
CA ALA A 139 8.29 -7.80 18.46
C ALA A 139 8.05 -9.31 18.36
N ARG A 140 8.81 -10.12 19.10
CA ARG A 140 8.61 -11.58 19.16
C ARG A 140 7.22 -11.95 19.67
N ARG A 141 6.69 -11.21 20.66
CA ARG A 141 5.36 -11.46 21.22
C ARG A 141 4.22 -11.05 20.31
N ALA A 142 4.31 -9.84 19.71
CA ALA A 142 3.23 -9.25 18.93
C ALA A 142 3.21 -9.75 17.48
N LEU A 143 4.38 -10.03 16.88
CA LEU A 143 4.55 -10.29 15.44
C LEU A 143 5.16 -11.66 15.14
N GLY A 144 5.60 -12.37 16.18
CA GLY A 144 6.37 -13.59 16.01
C GLY A 144 7.88 -13.36 15.92
N PRO A 145 8.70 -14.44 15.85
CA PRO A 145 10.14 -14.36 16.00
C PRO A 145 10.88 -13.80 14.77
N ALA A 146 10.28 -13.83 13.58
CA ALA A 146 10.99 -13.57 12.33
C ALA A 146 11.65 -12.18 12.30
N LEU A 147 10.87 -11.12 12.57
CA LEU A 147 11.40 -9.74 12.57
C LEU A 147 12.45 -9.51 13.65
N ALA A 148 12.22 -10.05 14.86
CA ALA A 148 13.19 -9.94 15.95
C ALA A 148 14.51 -10.63 15.64
N VAL A 149 14.47 -11.81 14.98
CA VAL A 149 15.67 -12.55 14.56
C VAL A 149 16.42 -11.76 13.48
N ILE A 150 15.74 -11.23 12.46
CA ILE A 150 16.36 -10.42 11.41
C ILE A 150 17.04 -9.19 12.04
N ALA A 151 16.34 -8.45 12.90
CA ALA A 151 16.92 -7.28 13.57
C ALA A 151 18.13 -7.65 14.43
N LEU A 152 18.09 -8.78 15.14
CA LEU A 152 19.23 -9.30 15.92
C LEU A 152 20.43 -9.65 15.01
N VAL A 153 20.18 -10.25 13.86
CA VAL A 153 21.25 -10.56 12.86
C VAL A 153 21.90 -9.27 12.38
N PHE A 154 21.13 -8.22 12.08
CA PHE A 154 21.69 -6.94 11.66
C PHE A 154 22.48 -6.23 12.78
N LEU A 155 22.02 -6.31 14.03
CA LEU A 155 22.78 -5.80 15.19
C LEU A 155 24.10 -6.56 15.36
N ALA A 156 24.05 -7.90 15.26
CA ALA A 156 25.25 -8.74 15.33
C ALA A 156 26.22 -8.46 14.17
N TYR A 157 25.69 -8.28 12.96
CA TYR A 157 26.47 -7.89 11.78
C TYR A 157 27.18 -6.56 11.98
N SER A 158 26.51 -5.54 12.52
CA SER A 158 27.11 -4.22 12.78
C SER A 158 28.30 -4.31 13.73
N LEU A 159 28.27 -5.21 14.72
CA LEU A 159 29.38 -5.43 15.66
C LEU A 159 30.47 -6.33 15.06
N ALA A 160 30.09 -7.33 14.26
CA ALA A 160 30.95 -8.38 13.76
C ALA A 160 31.70 -8.02 12.47
N GLY A 161 31.59 -6.79 11.98
CA GLY A 161 32.14 -6.35 10.70
C GLY A 161 33.55 -6.83 10.35
N PRO A 162 34.56 -6.70 11.25
CA PRO A 162 35.92 -7.16 10.98
C PRO A 162 36.07 -8.67 10.82
N TRP A 163 35.12 -9.45 11.30
CA TRP A 163 35.14 -10.92 11.21
C TRP A 163 34.32 -11.47 10.06
N MET A 164 33.66 -10.60 9.29
CA MET A 164 32.85 -11.01 8.15
C MET A 164 33.72 -11.39 6.95
N PRO A 165 33.30 -12.42 6.16
CA PRO A 165 34.07 -12.88 5.01
C PRO A 165 33.92 -11.97 3.79
N GLY A 166 35.04 -11.73 3.08
CA GLY A 166 35.05 -11.11 1.74
C GLY A 166 34.28 -9.79 1.64
N LEU A 167 33.32 -9.75 0.74
CA LEU A 167 32.50 -8.57 0.45
C LEU A 167 31.68 -8.06 1.63
N LEU A 168 31.35 -8.93 2.59
CA LEU A 168 30.57 -8.55 3.77
C LEU A 168 31.42 -7.91 4.88
N ALA A 169 32.72 -7.86 4.72
CA ALA A 169 33.62 -7.29 5.71
C ALA A 169 33.50 -5.74 5.74
N HIS A 170 33.42 -5.18 6.94
CA HIS A 170 33.42 -3.73 7.18
C HIS A 170 34.18 -3.42 8.47
N ARG A 171 34.43 -2.13 8.75
CA ARG A 171 35.25 -1.70 9.91
C ARG A 171 34.70 -2.17 11.26
N GLY A 172 33.46 -2.58 11.33
CA GLY A 172 32.72 -2.83 12.57
C GLY A 172 32.32 -1.53 13.27
N VAL A 173 31.37 -1.61 14.15
CA VAL A 173 30.85 -0.47 14.90
C VAL A 173 31.12 -0.73 16.37
N SER A 174 31.61 0.27 17.10
CA SER A 174 31.76 0.16 18.57
C SER A 174 30.40 0.02 19.23
N PHE A 175 30.34 -0.66 20.35
CA PHE A 175 29.09 -0.84 21.10
C PHE A 175 28.41 0.49 21.45
N THR A 176 29.19 1.49 21.86
CA THR A 176 28.69 2.85 22.18
C THR A 176 28.11 3.54 20.94
N ALA A 177 28.78 3.44 19.80
CA ALA A 177 28.28 4.00 18.54
C ALA A 177 27.01 3.28 18.07
N LEU A 178 26.93 1.97 18.23
CA LEU A 178 25.72 1.18 17.94
C LEU A 178 24.55 1.61 18.84
N ALA A 179 24.77 1.69 20.15
CA ALA A 179 23.75 2.11 21.10
C ALA A 179 23.24 3.53 20.82
N ASN A 180 24.14 4.45 20.48
CA ASN A 180 23.79 5.81 20.11
C ASN A 180 22.91 5.84 18.86
N HIS A 181 23.37 5.23 17.78
CA HIS A 181 22.70 5.22 16.50
C HIS A 181 21.34 4.51 16.54
N GLN A 182 21.25 3.40 17.26
CA GLN A 182 20.04 2.59 17.30
C GLN A 182 18.94 3.10 18.25
N TRP A 183 19.33 3.70 19.42
CA TRP A 183 18.34 4.03 20.46
C TRP A 183 18.29 5.51 20.82
N ILE A 184 19.40 6.25 20.74
CA ILE A 184 19.46 7.63 21.23
C ILE A 184 19.18 8.65 20.13
N THR A 185 19.48 8.32 18.87
CA THR A 185 19.22 9.18 17.73
C THR A 185 17.96 8.77 16.96
N THR A 186 17.60 9.56 15.95
CA THR A 186 16.47 9.28 15.03
C THR A 186 16.88 8.46 13.80
N GLU A 187 18.01 7.76 13.86
CA GLU A 187 18.53 6.97 12.74
C GLU A 187 18.12 5.48 12.82
N GLY A 188 17.88 4.98 14.02
CA GLY A 188 17.50 3.58 14.29
C GLY A 188 16.02 3.42 14.67
N VAL A 189 15.78 2.99 15.90
CA VAL A 189 14.42 2.70 16.43
C VAL A 189 13.46 3.87 16.29
N PHE A 190 13.93 5.09 16.61
CA PHE A 190 13.14 6.32 16.52
C PHE A 190 13.23 6.99 15.14
N GLY A 191 13.64 6.23 14.11
CA GLY A 191 13.86 6.71 12.75
C GLY A 191 12.57 6.98 11.95
N ILE A 192 12.75 7.10 10.64
CA ILE A 192 11.70 7.46 9.68
C ILE A 192 10.48 6.53 9.80
N ALA A 193 10.71 5.24 9.92
CA ALA A 193 9.61 4.26 9.96
C ALA A 193 8.67 4.47 11.15
N LEU A 194 9.21 4.71 12.34
CA LEU A 194 8.41 5.05 13.53
C LEU A 194 7.78 6.45 13.39
N GLY A 195 8.47 7.39 12.76
CA GLY A 195 7.96 8.72 12.45
C GLY A 195 6.68 8.68 11.63
N VAL A 196 6.68 7.91 10.54
CA VAL A 196 5.48 7.70 9.70
C VAL A 196 4.36 7.01 10.48
N SER A 197 4.69 6.02 11.32
CA SER A 197 3.73 5.37 12.23
C SER A 197 3.03 6.39 13.14
N THR A 198 3.79 7.33 13.68
CA THR A 198 3.31 8.38 14.58
C THR A 198 2.54 9.49 13.87
N SER A 199 3.03 9.95 12.71
CA SER A 199 2.50 11.14 12.04
C SER A 199 1.15 10.89 11.35
N PHE A 200 0.96 9.74 10.70
CA PHE A 200 -0.25 9.52 9.92
C PHE A 200 -0.80 8.09 9.94
N VAL A 201 0.02 7.03 10.04
CA VAL A 201 -0.50 5.65 9.99
C VAL A 201 -1.51 5.40 11.10
N PHE A 202 -1.22 5.89 12.32
CA PHE A 202 -2.13 5.76 13.46
C PHE A 202 -3.51 6.34 13.15
N LEU A 203 -3.56 7.53 12.57
CA LEU A 203 -4.82 8.22 12.28
C LEU A 203 -5.64 7.50 11.19
N PHE A 204 -4.99 6.93 10.19
CA PHE A 204 -5.69 6.13 9.17
C PHE A 204 -6.23 4.81 9.74
N VAL A 205 -5.47 4.16 10.61
CA VAL A 205 -5.93 2.95 11.32
C VAL A 205 -7.09 3.28 12.25
N LEU A 206 -7.01 4.41 12.95
CA LEU A 206 -8.09 4.92 13.81
C LEU A 206 -9.34 5.28 12.99
N PHE A 207 -9.17 5.99 11.88
CA PHE A 207 -10.25 6.31 10.94
C PHE A 207 -10.96 5.04 10.47
N GLY A 208 -10.20 4.01 10.08
CA GLY A 208 -10.75 2.72 9.68
C GLY A 208 -11.57 2.04 10.78
N ALA A 209 -11.03 1.98 12.00
CA ALA A 209 -11.70 1.38 13.15
C ALA A 209 -13.01 2.11 13.52
N LEU A 210 -13.02 3.44 13.47
CA LEU A 210 -14.22 4.25 13.73
C LEU A 210 -15.26 4.10 12.62
N LEU A 211 -14.84 4.05 11.36
CA LEU A 211 -15.75 3.87 10.23
C LEU A 211 -16.41 2.49 10.24
N GLU A 212 -15.68 1.46 10.66
CA GLU A 212 -16.24 0.12 10.88
C GLU A 212 -17.29 0.13 12.00
N ARG A 213 -16.99 0.76 13.13
CA ARG A 213 -17.93 0.90 14.26
C ARG A 213 -19.16 1.75 13.91
N ALA A 214 -19.03 2.71 13.00
CA ALA A 214 -20.16 3.49 12.49
C ALA A 214 -21.17 2.63 11.68
N GLY A 215 -20.77 1.44 11.21
CA GLY A 215 -21.59 0.52 10.42
C GLY A 215 -21.31 0.52 8.92
N ALA A 216 -20.25 1.21 8.46
CA ALA A 216 -19.90 1.29 7.06
C ALA A 216 -19.53 -0.06 6.45
N GLY A 217 -18.85 -0.96 7.21
CA GLY A 217 -18.49 -2.28 6.75
C GLY A 217 -19.72 -3.10 6.34
N HIS A 218 -20.74 -3.15 7.20
CA HIS A 218 -22.02 -3.81 6.90
C HIS A 218 -22.72 -3.19 5.66
N TYR A 219 -22.73 -1.87 5.57
CA TYR A 219 -23.28 -1.18 4.40
C TYR A 219 -22.57 -1.57 3.10
N PHE A 220 -21.25 -1.63 3.08
CA PHE A 220 -20.49 -1.99 1.89
C PHE A 220 -20.74 -3.42 1.44
N ILE A 221 -20.83 -4.35 2.38
CA ILE A 221 -21.17 -5.75 2.09
C ILE A 221 -22.56 -5.83 1.44
N GLN A 222 -23.57 -5.24 2.07
CA GLN A 222 -24.95 -5.22 1.57
C GLN A 222 -25.03 -4.55 0.19
N LEU A 223 -24.34 -3.45 -0.02
CA LEU A 223 -24.29 -2.74 -1.31
C LEU A 223 -23.69 -3.62 -2.40
N ALA A 224 -22.55 -4.28 -2.13
CA ALA A 224 -21.90 -5.17 -3.07
C ALA A 224 -22.80 -6.36 -3.44
N PHE A 225 -23.48 -6.95 -2.46
CA PHE A 225 -24.43 -8.05 -2.69
C PHE A 225 -25.66 -7.61 -3.50
N SER A 226 -26.20 -6.43 -3.21
CA SER A 226 -27.34 -5.91 -3.96
C SER A 226 -27.01 -5.63 -5.43
N LEU A 227 -25.77 -5.20 -5.72
CA LEU A 227 -25.31 -4.88 -7.07
C LEU A 227 -24.93 -6.11 -7.89
N LEU A 228 -24.25 -7.08 -7.29
CA LEU A 228 -23.58 -8.16 -8.01
C LEU A 228 -24.15 -9.55 -7.69
N GLY A 229 -24.92 -9.72 -6.62
CA GLY A 229 -25.41 -11.00 -6.15
C GLY A 229 -26.23 -11.77 -7.18
N HIS A 230 -26.96 -11.08 -8.06
CA HIS A 230 -27.77 -11.67 -9.11
C HIS A 230 -26.97 -12.24 -10.30
N LEU A 231 -25.67 -11.93 -10.39
CA LEU A 231 -24.82 -12.40 -11.48
C LEU A 231 -24.41 -13.87 -11.26
N ARG A 232 -23.98 -14.54 -12.34
CA ARG A 232 -23.36 -15.86 -12.24
C ARG A 232 -22.13 -15.80 -11.32
N GLY A 233 -22.10 -16.62 -10.26
CA GLY A 233 -21.10 -16.52 -9.19
C GLY A 233 -21.20 -15.18 -8.42
N GLY A 234 -22.42 -14.63 -8.34
CA GLY A 234 -22.71 -13.31 -7.76
C GLY A 234 -22.15 -13.10 -6.36
N PRO A 235 -22.36 -14.02 -5.39
CA PRO A 235 -21.80 -13.89 -4.06
C PRO A 235 -20.27 -13.74 -4.02
N ALA A 236 -19.55 -14.48 -4.87
CA ALA A 236 -18.10 -14.36 -4.93
C ALA A 236 -17.64 -13.03 -5.56
N LYS A 237 -18.37 -12.51 -6.56
CA LYS A 237 -18.10 -11.17 -7.12
C LYS A 237 -18.44 -10.07 -6.12
N ALA A 238 -19.53 -10.23 -5.37
CA ALA A 238 -19.90 -9.32 -4.29
C ALA A 238 -18.85 -9.31 -3.18
N ALA A 239 -18.31 -10.49 -2.83
CA ALA A 239 -17.21 -10.63 -1.89
C ALA A 239 -15.96 -9.84 -2.34
N VAL A 240 -15.58 -9.92 -3.63
CA VAL A 240 -14.45 -9.14 -4.17
C VAL A 240 -14.66 -7.64 -4.02
N VAL A 241 -15.85 -7.15 -4.33
CA VAL A 241 -16.15 -5.70 -4.23
C VAL A 241 -16.29 -5.26 -2.78
N ALA A 242 -16.97 -6.05 -1.93
CA ALA A 242 -17.10 -5.76 -0.51
C ALA A 242 -15.74 -5.71 0.18
N SER A 243 -14.92 -6.74 -0.04
CA SER A 243 -13.56 -6.80 0.51
C SER A 243 -12.66 -5.67 -0.04
N GLY A 244 -12.87 -5.26 -1.29
CA GLY A 244 -12.21 -4.07 -1.85
C GLY A 244 -12.61 -2.78 -1.15
N LEU A 245 -13.89 -2.56 -0.92
CA LEU A 245 -14.40 -1.37 -0.24
C LEU A 245 -13.99 -1.31 1.24
N THR A 246 -14.02 -2.44 1.94
CA THR A 246 -13.54 -2.51 3.33
C THR A 246 -12.01 -2.46 3.40
N GLY A 247 -11.31 -3.01 2.42
CA GLY A 247 -9.86 -2.92 2.29
C GLY A 247 -9.35 -1.48 2.12
N LEU A 248 -10.14 -0.60 1.48
CA LEU A 248 -9.86 0.84 1.44
C LEU A 248 -9.74 1.49 2.83
N ILE A 249 -10.27 0.83 3.85
CA ILE A 249 -10.41 1.35 5.20
C ILE A 249 -9.46 0.65 6.16
N SER A 250 -9.38 -0.69 6.12
CA SER A 250 -8.67 -1.49 7.12
C SER A 250 -7.16 -1.47 6.95
N GLY A 251 -6.65 -1.33 5.73
CA GLY A 251 -5.22 -1.36 5.41
C GLY A 251 -4.50 -2.68 5.76
N SER A 252 -5.22 -3.68 6.30
CA SER A 252 -4.70 -4.99 6.71
C SER A 252 -5.45 -6.12 6.02
N SER A 253 -4.71 -6.99 5.31
CA SER A 253 -5.26 -8.17 4.64
C SER A 253 -5.93 -9.14 5.63
N ILE A 254 -5.28 -9.41 6.76
CA ILE A 254 -5.76 -10.36 7.77
C ILE A 254 -7.04 -9.84 8.43
N ALA A 255 -7.04 -8.59 8.88
CA ALA A 255 -8.23 -7.98 9.49
C ALA A 255 -9.40 -7.97 8.49
N ASN A 256 -9.15 -7.63 7.23
CA ASN A 256 -10.16 -7.62 6.18
C ASN A 256 -10.74 -9.02 5.91
N VAL A 257 -9.88 -10.05 5.83
CA VAL A 257 -10.32 -11.46 5.69
C VAL A 257 -11.22 -11.89 6.84
N VAL A 258 -10.89 -11.52 8.08
CA VAL A 258 -11.71 -11.90 9.24
C VAL A 258 -13.03 -11.13 9.24
N THR A 259 -13.01 -9.83 8.97
CA THR A 259 -14.21 -8.98 9.01
C THR A 259 -15.19 -9.33 7.89
N THR A 260 -14.76 -9.34 6.63
CA THR A 260 -15.62 -9.60 5.48
C THR A 260 -15.85 -11.08 5.26
N GLY A 261 -14.83 -11.91 5.48
CA GLY A 261 -14.87 -13.33 5.20
C GLY A 261 -15.86 -14.11 6.07
N THR A 262 -16.14 -13.66 7.30
CA THR A 262 -17.18 -14.26 8.16
C THR A 262 -18.57 -14.27 7.49
N PHE A 263 -18.86 -13.32 6.62
CA PHE A 263 -20.09 -13.22 5.84
C PHE A 263 -19.94 -13.78 4.43
N THR A 264 -18.90 -13.37 3.73
CA THR A 264 -18.73 -13.65 2.30
C THR A 264 -18.38 -15.12 2.04
N ILE A 265 -17.56 -15.75 2.88
CA ILE A 265 -17.15 -17.15 2.72
C ILE A 265 -18.35 -18.11 2.84
N PRO A 266 -19.20 -18.05 3.88
CA PRO A 266 -20.40 -18.85 3.96
C PRO A 266 -21.33 -18.67 2.74
N MET A 267 -21.48 -17.43 2.27
CA MET A 267 -22.29 -17.10 1.11
C MET A 267 -21.74 -17.72 -0.18
N MET A 268 -20.43 -17.68 -0.39
CA MET A 268 -19.77 -18.34 -1.54
C MET A 268 -19.94 -19.86 -1.49
N LYS A 269 -19.85 -20.47 -0.31
CA LYS A 269 -20.06 -21.91 -0.13
C LYS A 269 -21.50 -22.33 -0.45
N LYS A 270 -22.50 -21.53 -0.06
CA LYS A 270 -23.92 -21.81 -0.37
C LYS A 270 -24.20 -21.88 -1.89
N VAL A 271 -23.46 -21.13 -2.71
CA VAL A 271 -23.60 -21.16 -4.18
C VAL A 271 -22.70 -22.19 -4.87
N GLY A 272 -21.91 -22.98 -4.12
CA GLY A 272 -21.17 -24.13 -4.64
C GLY A 272 -19.65 -23.94 -4.77
N PHE A 273 -19.06 -22.91 -4.19
CA PHE A 273 -17.62 -22.85 -4.02
C PHE A 273 -17.15 -23.82 -2.93
N SER A 274 -16.02 -24.49 -3.14
CA SER A 274 -15.38 -25.27 -2.06
C SER A 274 -14.86 -24.34 -0.97
N SER A 275 -14.61 -24.87 0.23
CA SER A 275 -14.06 -24.13 1.36
C SER A 275 -12.75 -23.42 0.99
N GLU A 276 -11.86 -24.14 0.30
CA GLU A 276 -10.54 -23.60 -0.11
C GLU A 276 -10.69 -22.50 -1.17
N LYS A 277 -11.58 -22.68 -2.16
CA LYS A 277 -11.80 -21.66 -3.20
C LYS A 277 -12.50 -20.43 -2.65
N ALA A 278 -13.48 -20.59 -1.77
CA ALA A 278 -14.14 -19.46 -1.11
C ALA A 278 -13.15 -18.66 -0.26
N GLY A 279 -12.34 -19.37 0.56
CA GLY A 279 -11.24 -18.75 1.30
C GLY A 279 -10.23 -18.05 0.40
N ALA A 280 -9.85 -18.68 -0.72
CA ALA A 280 -8.88 -18.12 -1.66
C ALA A 280 -9.38 -16.84 -2.38
N VAL A 281 -10.65 -16.75 -2.73
CA VAL A 281 -11.27 -15.54 -3.29
C VAL A 281 -11.20 -14.41 -2.27
N GLU A 282 -11.55 -14.69 -1.02
CA GLU A 282 -11.51 -13.69 0.06
C GLU A 282 -10.09 -13.19 0.31
N VAL A 283 -9.11 -14.10 0.42
CA VAL A 283 -7.69 -13.74 0.57
C VAL A 283 -7.20 -12.87 -0.59
N ALA A 284 -7.42 -13.29 -1.84
CA ALA A 284 -6.98 -12.54 -3.01
C ALA A 284 -7.63 -11.15 -3.12
N SER A 285 -8.85 -10.99 -2.58
CA SER A 285 -9.56 -9.71 -2.52
C SER A 285 -9.00 -8.81 -1.43
N SER A 286 -8.83 -9.36 -0.23
CA SER A 286 -8.35 -8.63 0.95
C SER A 286 -6.91 -8.14 0.79
N VAL A 287 -6.05 -8.97 0.21
CA VAL A 287 -4.65 -8.58 -0.10
C VAL A 287 -4.62 -7.45 -1.13
N ASN A 288 -5.46 -7.50 -2.16
CA ASN A 288 -5.59 -6.41 -3.12
C ASN A 288 -6.10 -5.10 -2.49
N GLY A 289 -6.87 -5.15 -1.40
CA GLY A 289 -7.32 -3.97 -0.67
C GLY A 289 -6.18 -3.07 -0.21
N GLN A 290 -5.03 -3.65 0.11
CA GLN A 290 -3.85 -2.89 0.54
C GLN A 290 -3.22 -2.01 -0.55
N ILE A 291 -3.44 -2.32 -1.84
CA ILE A 291 -2.92 -1.51 -2.95
C ILE A 291 -3.95 -0.50 -3.48
N MET A 292 -5.19 -0.54 -3.01
CA MET A 292 -6.26 0.28 -3.57
C MET A 292 -6.31 1.67 -2.93
N PRO A 293 -6.08 2.76 -3.69
CA PRO A 293 -6.25 4.13 -3.18
C PRO A 293 -7.71 4.42 -2.75
N PRO A 294 -7.94 5.39 -1.85
CA PRO A 294 -7.01 6.41 -1.36
C PRO A 294 -6.24 6.05 -0.08
N VAL A 295 -6.67 5.07 0.73
CA VAL A 295 -6.01 4.82 2.04
C VAL A 295 -4.83 3.86 1.86
N MET A 296 -5.03 2.77 1.12
CA MET A 296 -3.99 1.75 0.90
C MET A 296 -3.52 1.07 2.21
N GLY A 297 -2.51 0.22 2.14
CA GLY A 297 -1.85 -0.34 3.34
C GLY A 297 -0.88 0.66 3.97
N ALA A 298 -0.55 0.46 5.25
CA ALA A 298 0.34 1.34 6.01
C ALA A 298 1.72 1.56 5.34
N ALA A 299 2.21 0.60 4.56
CA ALA A 299 3.44 0.71 3.78
C ALA A 299 3.42 1.84 2.73
N ALA A 300 2.24 2.16 2.16
CA ALA A 300 2.13 3.23 1.17
C ALA A 300 2.45 4.62 1.74
N PHE A 301 2.19 4.82 3.02
CA PHE A 301 2.55 6.09 3.68
C PHE A 301 4.06 6.23 3.89
N LEU A 302 4.76 5.12 4.07
CA LEU A 302 6.23 5.11 4.15
C LEU A 302 6.87 5.53 2.83
N MET A 303 6.21 5.28 1.70
CA MET A 303 6.72 5.70 0.39
C MET A 303 6.86 7.23 0.29
N VAL A 304 6.05 8.02 1.01
CA VAL A 304 6.17 9.49 1.03
C VAL A 304 7.58 9.90 1.44
N GLU A 305 8.09 9.30 2.51
CA GLU A 305 9.41 9.61 3.06
C GLU A 305 10.55 8.95 2.28
N TYR A 306 10.36 7.68 1.87
CA TYR A 306 11.43 6.93 1.17
C TYR A 306 11.61 7.36 -0.29
N VAL A 307 10.55 7.78 -0.95
CA VAL A 307 10.59 8.24 -2.35
C VAL A 307 10.74 9.75 -2.44
N GLY A 308 10.32 10.49 -1.40
CA GLY A 308 10.38 11.96 -1.36
C GLY A 308 9.32 12.64 -2.23
N ILE A 309 8.15 12.00 -2.45
CA ILE A 309 7.05 12.57 -3.23
C ILE A 309 5.77 12.70 -2.38
N PRO A 310 4.89 13.66 -2.69
CA PRO A 310 3.62 13.81 -1.99
C PRO A 310 2.76 12.55 -2.09
N TYR A 311 1.98 12.24 -1.05
CA TYR A 311 1.10 11.07 -1.03
C TYR A 311 0.10 11.03 -2.19
N VAL A 312 -0.34 12.19 -2.67
CA VAL A 312 -1.24 12.31 -3.84
C VAL A 312 -0.60 11.72 -5.11
N GLU A 313 0.70 11.93 -5.32
CA GLU A 313 1.42 11.32 -6.46
C GLU A 313 1.52 9.80 -6.31
N ILE A 314 1.73 9.30 -5.08
CA ILE A 314 1.71 7.85 -4.81
C ILE A 314 0.34 7.26 -5.14
N ILE A 315 -0.75 7.91 -4.73
CA ILE A 315 -2.12 7.53 -5.09
C ILE A 315 -2.28 7.46 -6.62
N LYS A 316 -1.84 8.48 -7.34
CA LYS A 316 -1.91 8.55 -8.81
C LYS A 316 -1.19 7.35 -9.45
N HIS A 317 0.03 7.07 -9.02
CA HIS A 317 0.84 5.97 -9.56
C HIS A 317 0.28 4.58 -9.20
N ALA A 318 -0.32 4.43 -8.03
CA ALA A 318 -0.93 3.16 -7.60
C ALA A 318 -2.31 2.89 -8.22
N PHE A 319 -3.04 3.93 -8.64
CA PHE A 319 -4.45 3.85 -9.03
C PHE A 319 -4.72 2.88 -10.18
N LEU A 320 -3.99 3.02 -11.29
CA LEU A 320 -4.24 2.24 -12.49
C LEU A 320 -3.91 0.75 -12.29
N PRO A 321 -2.73 0.35 -11.77
CA PRO A 321 -2.41 -1.05 -11.50
C PRO A 321 -3.40 -1.71 -10.50
N ALA A 322 -3.80 -0.99 -9.44
CA ALA A 322 -4.75 -1.50 -8.45
C ALA A 322 -6.13 -1.77 -9.09
N THR A 323 -6.65 -0.81 -9.85
CA THR A 323 -7.95 -0.92 -10.52
C THR A 323 -7.97 -2.09 -11.51
N ILE A 324 -6.94 -2.22 -12.34
CA ILE A 324 -6.79 -3.34 -13.29
C ILE A 324 -6.74 -4.67 -12.56
N SER A 325 -6.03 -4.75 -11.44
CA SER A 325 -5.94 -5.96 -10.61
C SER A 325 -7.31 -6.39 -10.08
N TYR A 326 -8.15 -5.45 -9.61
CA TYR A 326 -9.51 -5.76 -9.16
C TYR A 326 -10.43 -6.21 -10.29
N ILE A 327 -10.39 -5.54 -11.44
CA ILE A 327 -11.17 -5.94 -12.63
C ILE A 327 -10.79 -7.37 -13.05
N ALA A 328 -9.50 -7.69 -13.04
CA ALA A 328 -9.02 -9.03 -13.36
C ALA A 328 -9.46 -10.07 -12.32
N LEU A 329 -9.49 -9.74 -11.03
CA LEU A 329 -9.99 -10.64 -10.00
C LEU A 329 -11.47 -10.95 -10.18
N LEU A 330 -12.29 -9.93 -10.44
CA LEU A 330 -13.70 -10.13 -10.77
C LEU A 330 -13.89 -11.07 -11.96
N TYR A 331 -13.02 -10.96 -12.97
CA TYR A 331 -13.04 -11.84 -14.12
C TYR A 331 -12.57 -13.26 -13.79
N ILE A 332 -11.53 -13.43 -13.00
CA ILE A 332 -11.09 -14.75 -12.50
C ILE A 332 -12.23 -15.48 -11.77
N VAL A 333 -12.90 -14.77 -10.86
CA VAL A 333 -14.07 -15.30 -10.14
C VAL A 333 -15.21 -15.67 -11.11
N HIS A 334 -15.41 -14.87 -12.17
CA HIS A 334 -16.38 -15.20 -13.22
C HIS A 334 -15.99 -16.47 -13.97
N LEU A 335 -14.73 -16.64 -14.34
CA LEU A 335 -14.24 -17.86 -15.00
C LEU A 335 -14.37 -19.09 -14.10
N GLU A 336 -14.10 -18.96 -12.78
CA GLU A 336 -14.32 -20.04 -11.83
C GLU A 336 -15.80 -20.43 -11.75
N ALA A 337 -16.70 -19.46 -11.71
CA ALA A 337 -18.14 -19.71 -11.72
C ALA A 337 -18.61 -20.40 -13.03
N LEU A 338 -17.98 -20.08 -14.17
CA LEU A 338 -18.21 -20.78 -15.45
C LEU A 338 -17.72 -22.22 -15.41
N LYS A 339 -16.52 -22.48 -14.87
CA LYS A 339 -15.96 -23.83 -14.74
C LYS A 339 -16.81 -24.73 -13.84
N LEU A 340 -17.42 -24.15 -12.81
CA LEU A 340 -18.30 -24.86 -11.86
C LEU A 340 -19.75 -25.01 -12.37
N GLY A 341 -20.09 -24.50 -13.57
CA GLY A 341 -21.41 -24.56 -14.14
C GLY A 341 -22.49 -23.80 -13.37
N MET A 342 -22.08 -22.82 -12.54
CA MET A 342 -23.01 -22.05 -11.72
C MET A 342 -24.04 -21.30 -12.56
N GLN A 343 -25.25 -21.18 -12.06
CA GLN A 343 -26.31 -20.37 -12.65
C GLN A 343 -26.48 -19.03 -11.93
N PRO A 344 -27.00 -18.01 -12.58
CA PRO A 344 -27.41 -16.76 -11.91
C PRO A 344 -28.50 -17.03 -10.84
N ILE A 345 -28.50 -16.25 -9.76
CA ILE A 345 -29.53 -16.36 -8.71
C ILE A 345 -30.75 -15.54 -9.14
N GLY A 346 -31.95 -16.19 -9.14
CA GLY A 346 -33.25 -15.58 -9.49
C GLY A 346 -33.55 -15.57 -10.98
N ASP A 347 -34.85 -15.38 -11.31
CA ASP A 347 -35.38 -15.37 -12.69
C ASP A 347 -35.12 -14.06 -13.44
N HIS A 348 -33.88 -13.55 -13.39
CA HIS A 348 -33.55 -12.32 -14.08
C HIS A 348 -33.25 -12.61 -15.55
N GLN A 349 -34.19 -12.25 -16.43
CA GLN A 349 -33.90 -12.22 -17.87
C GLN A 349 -32.67 -11.32 -18.14
N PRO A 350 -31.68 -11.78 -18.92
CA PRO A 350 -30.49 -11.01 -19.20
C PRO A 350 -30.86 -9.72 -19.94
N LYS A 351 -30.71 -8.57 -19.26
CA LYS A 351 -30.89 -7.27 -19.91
C LYS A 351 -29.95 -7.16 -21.11
N PRO A 352 -30.37 -6.57 -22.24
CA PRO A 352 -29.51 -6.34 -23.40
C PRO A 352 -28.20 -5.67 -22.98
N TRP A 353 -27.10 -6.09 -23.59
CA TRP A 353 -25.75 -5.58 -23.26
C TRP A 353 -25.67 -4.05 -23.36
N LEU A 354 -26.38 -3.46 -24.33
CA LEU A 354 -26.46 -2.01 -24.54
C LEU A 354 -27.04 -1.31 -23.29
N ARG A 355 -28.11 -1.87 -22.70
CA ARG A 355 -28.73 -1.31 -21.47
C ARG A 355 -27.85 -1.43 -20.23
N ARG A 356 -26.97 -2.44 -20.20
CA ARG A 356 -25.94 -2.56 -19.14
C ARG A 356 -24.85 -1.53 -19.32
N LEU A 357 -24.37 -1.35 -20.56
CA LEU A 357 -23.36 -0.37 -20.90
C LEU A 357 -23.85 1.06 -20.66
N THR A 358 -25.08 1.40 -21.07
CA THR A 358 -25.67 2.71 -20.80
C THR A 358 -25.88 2.96 -19.31
N GLY A 359 -26.28 1.94 -18.54
CA GLY A 359 -26.39 2.04 -17.08
C GLY A 359 -25.05 2.26 -16.41
N PHE A 360 -24.01 1.57 -16.81
CA PHE A 360 -22.65 1.78 -16.33
C PHE A 360 -22.11 3.17 -16.70
N ALA A 361 -22.27 3.58 -17.96
CA ALA A 361 -21.84 4.89 -18.43
C ALA A 361 -22.58 6.02 -17.72
N PHE A 362 -23.89 5.88 -17.49
CA PHE A 362 -24.68 6.84 -16.70
C PHE A 362 -24.22 6.91 -15.23
N GLY A 363 -23.96 5.76 -14.59
CA GLY A 363 -23.43 5.72 -13.23
C GLY A 363 -22.06 6.39 -13.13
N ALA A 364 -21.16 6.09 -14.06
CA ALA A 364 -19.85 6.72 -14.14
C ALA A 364 -19.95 8.23 -14.38
N ALA A 365 -20.79 8.67 -15.31
CA ALA A 365 -21.03 10.09 -15.60
C ALA A 365 -21.64 10.81 -14.37
N LEU A 366 -22.55 10.17 -13.64
CA LEU A 366 -23.15 10.72 -12.43
C LEU A 366 -22.11 10.91 -11.31
N ILE A 367 -21.27 9.91 -11.08
CA ILE A 367 -20.19 9.99 -10.07
C ILE A 367 -19.19 11.07 -10.47
N SER A 368 -18.74 11.08 -11.73
CA SER A 368 -17.81 12.11 -12.24
C SER A 368 -18.42 13.51 -12.17
N GLY A 369 -19.70 13.66 -12.56
CA GLY A 369 -20.41 14.93 -12.49
C GLY A 369 -20.59 15.42 -11.06
N LEU A 370 -20.89 14.53 -10.12
CA LEU A 370 -20.96 14.86 -8.69
C LEU A 370 -19.60 15.28 -8.13
N SER A 371 -18.55 14.53 -8.48
CA SER A 371 -17.18 14.88 -8.07
C SER A 371 -16.74 16.24 -8.61
N MET A 372 -17.05 16.53 -9.89
CA MET A 372 -16.80 17.84 -10.50
C MET A 372 -17.63 18.94 -9.83
N ALA A 373 -18.90 18.70 -9.54
CA ALA A 373 -19.77 19.66 -8.88
C ALA A 373 -19.25 20.00 -7.47
N VAL A 374 -18.79 19.03 -6.72
CA VAL A 374 -18.15 19.23 -5.40
C VAL A 374 -16.84 20.00 -5.57
N TYR A 375 -15.98 19.60 -6.51
CA TYR A 375 -14.68 20.22 -6.73
C TYR A 375 -14.80 21.70 -7.15
N TYR A 376 -15.55 21.98 -8.21
CA TYR A 376 -15.72 23.36 -8.68
C TYR A 376 -16.64 24.17 -7.78
N GLY A 377 -17.69 23.56 -7.21
CA GLY A 377 -18.63 24.24 -6.31
C GLY A 377 -17.97 24.77 -5.06
N LEU A 378 -17.15 23.97 -4.39
CA LEU A 378 -16.38 24.43 -3.23
C LEU A 378 -15.24 25.38 -3.64
N GLY A 379 -14.62 25.17 -4.81
CA GLY A 379 -13.61 26.08 -5.38
C GLY A 379 -14.16 27.48 -5.64
N TRP A 380 -15.40 27.60 -6.07
CA TRP A 380 -16.08 28.90 -6.25
C TRP A 380 -16.59 29.49 -4.94
N LEU A 381 -17.01 28.64 -4.01
CA LEU A 381 -17.56 29.07 -2.72
C LEU A 381 -16.50 29.79 -1.85
N LYS A 382 -15.27 29.33 -1.88
CA LYS A 382 -14.17 29.90 -1.09
C LYS A 382 -13.89 31.39 -1.37
N PRO A 383 -13.67 31.82 -2.62
CA PRO A 383 -13.46 33.22 -2.94
C PRO A 383 -14.66 34.10 -2.62
N VAL A 384 -15.87 33.54 -2.77
CA VAL A 384 -17.13 34.28 -2.49
C VAL A 384 -17.33 34.52 -1.00
N LEU A 385 -17.01 33.55 -0.16
CA LEU A 385 -17.16 33.61 1.29
C LEU A 385 -15.99 34.28 2.01
N GLY A 386 -14.81 34.39 1.40
CA GLY A 386 -13.61 34.96 2.01
C GLY A 386 -13.33 34.37 3.39
N ASP A 387 -13.25 35.19 4.43
CA ASP A 387 -12.99 34.76 5.82
C ASP A 387 -14.08 33.85 6.40
N TYR A 388 -15.26 33.84 5.82
CA TYR A 388 -16.38 32.94 6.22
C TYR A 388 -16.38 31.61 5.46
N ALA A 389 -15.34 31.29 4.68
CA ALA A 389 -15.29 30.06 3.89
C ALA A 389 -15.35 28.80 4.77
N LEU A 390 -14.58 28.74 5.87
CA LEU A 390 -14.55 27.59 6.77
C LEU A 390 -15.91 27.35 7.45
N PRO A 391 -16.54 28.33 8.10
CA PRO A 391 -17.90 28.17 8.64
C PRO A 391 -18.93 27.80 7.56
N GLY A 392 -18.84 28.40 6.37
CA GLY A 392 -19.75 28.12 5.26
C GLY A 392 -19.63 26.67 4.76
N ILE A 393 -18.42 26.14 4.62
CA ILE A 393 -18.17 24.73 4.24
C ILE A 393 -18.67 23.80 5.35
N ALA A 394 -18.43 24.12 6.62
CA ALA A 394 -18.92 23.35 7.75
C ALA A 394 -20.46 23.28 7.79
N LEU A 395 -21.13 24.40 7.51
CA LEU A 395 -22.61 24.47 7.42
C LEU A 395 -23.12 23.62 6.23
N LEU A 396 -22.47 23.72 5.07
CA LEU A 396 -22.85 22.94 3.90
C LEU A 396 -22.66 21.43 4.16
N LEU A 397 -21.57 21.04 4.82
CA LEU A 397 -21.31 19.66 5.20
C LEU A 397 -22.35 19.13 6.19
N ALA A 398 -22.72 19.94 7.20
CA ALA A 398 -23.79 19.64 8.16
C ALA A 398 -25.15 19.50 7.47
N ALA A 399 -25.48 20.39 6.56
CA ALA A 399 -26.73 20.32 5.79
C ALA A 399 -26.77 19.08 4.88
N THR A 400 -25.64 18.73 4.24
CA THR A 400 -25.51 17.52 3.43
C THR A 400 -25.67 16.27 4.29
N TYR A 401 -25.03 16.21 5.45
CA TYR A 401 -25.16 15.11 6.41
C TYR A 401 -26.61 14.90 6.84
N LEU A 402 -27.31 15.98 7.28
CA LEU A 402 -28.72 15.92 7.67
C LEU A 402 -29.63 15.49 6.51
N GLY A 403 -29.34 15.97 5.30
CA GLY A 403 -30.05 15.56 4.08
C GLY A 403 -29.90 14.09 3.78
N LEU A 404 -28.67 13.56 3.87
CA LEU A 404 -28.38 12.12 3.68
C LEU A 404 -29.01 11.27 4.77
N LEU A 405 -29.01 11.71 6.03
CA LEU A 405 -29.72 11.01 7.12
C LEU A 405 -31.21 10.99 6.91
N LYS A 406 -31.82 12.09 6.42
CA LYS A 406 -33.23 12.12 6.08
C LYS A 406 -33.59 11.14 4.97
N ILE A 407 -32.74 11.03 3.96
CA ILE A 407 -32.88 10.03 2.90
C ILE A 407 -32.78 8.61 3.49
N ALA A 408 -31.78 8.35 4.35
CA ALA A 408 -31.60 7.06 5.02
C ALA A 408 -32.82 6.72 5.92
N ALA A 409 -33.33 7.69 6.68
CA ALA A 409 -34.52 7.52 7.51
C ALA A 409 -35.81 7.22 6.72
N SER A 410 -35.89 7.66 5.47
CA SER A 410 -37.05 7.38 4.58
C SER A 410 -37.02 5.99 3.94
N ASN A 411 -35.92 5.26 4.07
CA ASN A 411 -35.74 3.90 3.54
C ASN A 411 -35.75 2.86 4.67
N GLU A 412 -35.98 1.60 4.34
CA GLU A 412 -35.90 0.52 5.32
C GLU A 412 -34.48 0.41 5.89
N PRO A 413 -34.35 0.10 7.20
CA PRO A 413 -33.02 -0.15 7.78
C PRO A 413 -32.32 -1.31 7.07
N LEU A 414 -30.99 -1.26 7.05
CA LEU A 414 -30.20 -2.39 6.58
C LEU A 414 -30.57 -3.62 7.41
N ALA A 415 -31.01 -4.70 6.75
CA ALA A 415 -31.37 -5.94 7.43
C ALA A 415 -30.14 -6.51 8.16
N ALA A 416 -30.33 -6.95 9.39
CA ALA A 416 -29.29 -7.72 10.08
C ALA A 416 -28.95 -8.96 9.25
N GLU A 417 -27.67 -9.16 8.96
CA GLU A 417 -27.23 -10.35 8.21
C GLU A 417 -27.35 -11.58 9.09
N ASP A 418 -28.13 -12.53 8.63
CA ASP A 418 -28.22 -13.86 9.21
C ASP A 418 -27.50 -14.84 8.26
N PRO A 419 -26.30 -15.29 8.63
CA PRO A 419 -25.53 -16.22 7.80
C PRO A 419 -26.27 -17.53 7.51
N ASP A 420 -27.26 -17.87 8.31
CA ASP A 420 -28.01 -19.12 8.21
C ASP A 420 -29.27 -19.03 7.32
N LYS A 421 -29.72 -17.81 6.98
CA LYS A 421 -30.85 -17.66 6.06
C LYS A 421 -30.49 -18.08 4.63
N PRO A 422 -31.40 -18.80 3.92
CA PRO A 422 -31.18 -19.09 2.52
C PRO A 422 -31.15 -17.81 1.67
N LEU A 423 -30.25 -17.74 0.68
CA LEU A 423 -30.14 -16.65 -0.30
C LEU A 423 -31.32 -16.66 -1.30
N THR A 424 -32.55 -16.54 -0.82
CA THR A 424 -33.72 -16.56 -1.66
C THR A 424 -34.05 -15.18 -2.24
N GLU A 425 -33.73 -14.13 -1.54
CA GLU A 425 -34.01 -12.74 -1.96
C GLU A 425 -32.78 -11.86 -1.78
N LEU A 426 -32.41 -11.16 -2.84
CA LEU A 426 -31.33 -10.17 -2.79
C LEU A 426 -31.91 -8.81 -2.36
N PRO A 427 -31.19 -8.04 -1.53
CA PRO A 427 -31.66 -6.73 -1.12
C PRO A 427 -31.80 -5.78 -2.33
N ASN A 428 -32.82 -4.89 -2.28
CA ASN A 428 -33.04 -3.91 -3.33
C ASN A 428 -31.89 -2.88 -3.36
N THR A 429 -31.17 -2.80 -4.47
CA THR A 429 -29.99 -1.91 -4.63
C THR A 429 -30.28 -0.46 -4.31
N ARG A 430 -31.46 0.07 -4.71
CA ARG A 430 -31.82 1.46 -4.43
C ARG A 430 -32.00 1.71 -2.94
N THR A 431 -32.70 0.80 -2.26
CA THR A 431 -32.93 0.90 -0.81
C THR A 431 -31.60 0.85 -0.05
N VAL A 432 -30.74 -0.15 -0.37
CA VAL A 432 -29.43 -0.27 0.26
C VAL A 432 -28.56 0.95 -0.01
N LEU A 433 -28.48 1.39 -1.27
CA LEU A 433 -27.66 2.57 -1.63
C LEU A 433 -28.09 3.81 -0.81
N LEU A 434 -29.39 4.07 -0.73
CA LEU A 434 -29.91 5.28 -0.08
C LEU A 434 -29.87 5.19 1.45
N SER A 435 -29.86 4.00 2.04
CA SER A 435 -29.83 3.83 3.51
C SER A 435 -28.49 4.14 4.17
N GLY A 436 -27.37 4.14 3.42
CA GLY A 436 -26.02 4.26 3.99
C GLY A 436 -25.11 5.30 3.32
N LEU A 437 -25.63 6.19 2.45
CA LEU A 437 -24.81 7.20 1.76
C LEU A 437 -24.02 8.11 2.70
N HIS A 438 -24.52 8.38 3.91
CA HIS A 438 -23.85 9.21 4.90
C HIS A 438 -22.50 8.64 5.37
N PHE A 439 -22.29 7.31 5.27
CA PHE A 439 -21.00 6.69 5.56
C PHE A 439 -19.90 7.04 4.53
N MET A 440 -20.28 7.58 3.36
CA MET A 440 -19.31 8.08 2.39
C MET A 440 -18.75 9.47 2.75
N LEU A 441 -19.45 10.25 3.57
CA LEU A 441 -19.05 11.62 3.90
C LEU A 441 -17.64 11.72 4.52
N PRO A 442 -17.25 10.89 5.52
CA PRO A 442 -15.90 10.94 6.08
C PRO A 442 -14.82 10.66 5.03
N VAL A 443 -15.09 9.73 4.10
CA VAL A 443 -14.16 9.41 3.00
C VAL A 443 -14.08 10.60 2.03
N VAL A 444 -15.19 11.23 1.71
CA VAL A 444 -15.20 12.45 0.87
C VAL A 444 -14.42 13.58 1.54
N VAL A 445 -14.60 13.81 2.84
CA VAL A 445 -13.84 14.82 3.60
C VAL A 445 -12.33 14.50 3.56
N LEU A 446 -11.96 13.25 3.83
CA LEU A 446 -10.58 12.79 3.77
C LEU A 446 -9.95 13.06 2.40
N VAL A 447 -10.62 12.61 1.33
CA VAL A 447 -10.13 12.75 -0.05
C VAL A 447 -10.09 14.24 -0.45
N TRP A 448 -11.08 15.03 -0.05
CA TRP A 448 -11.09 16.48 -0.28
C TRP A 448 -9.88 17.16 0.36
N CYS A 449 -9.66 16.93 1.65
CA CYS A 449 -8.53 17.51 2.39
C CYS A 449 -7.20 17.11 1.76
N LEU A 450 -7.08 15.86 1.31
CA LEU A 450 -5.84 15.31 0.76
C LEU A 450 -5.56 15.80 -0.68
N MET A 451 -6.59 15.76 -1.56
CA MET A 451 -6.41 15.96 -3.00
C MET A 451 -6.61 17.43 -3.41
N VAL A 452 -7.54 18.13 -2.78
CA VAL A 452 -7.95 19.49 -3.18
C VAL A 452 -7.26 20.53 -2.30
N GLU A 453 -7.37 20.36 -0.97
CA GLU A 453 -6.70 21.25 -0.01
C GLU A 453 -5.20 21.00 0.10
N ARG A 454 -4.74 19.85 -0.40
CA ARG A 454 -3.33 19.40 -0.33
C ARG A 454 -2.75 19.45 1.09
N LEU A 455 -3.60 19.13 2.08
CA LEU A 455 -3.17 19.01 3.46
C LEU A 455 -2.27 17.79 3.64
N SER A 456 -1.48 17.77 4.70
CA SER A 456 -0.70 16.58 5.05
C SER A 456 -1.63 15.36 5.25
N PRO A 457 -1.14 14.13 4.98
CA PRO A 457 -1.95 12.92 5.18
C PRO A 457 -2.52 12.82 6.60
N GLY A 458 -1.74 13.18 7.63
CA GLY A 458 -2.18 13.19 9.03
C GLY A 458 -3.33 14.15 9.29
N LEU A 459 -3.21 15.39 8.84
CA LEU A 459 -4.26 16.41 9.03
C LEU A 459 -5.53 16.06 8.23
N SER A 460 -5.38 15.47 7.05
CA SER A 460 -6.52 14.98 6.25
C SER A 460 -7.27 13.85 6.96
N ALA A 461 -6.54 12.88 7.52
CA ALA A 461 -7.11 11.80 8.31
C ALA A 461 -7.77 12.31 9.61
N PHE A 462 -7.20 13.34 10.24
CA PHE A 462 -7.79 14.01 11.40
C PHE A 462 -9.17 14.59 11.06
N TRP A 463 -9.31 15.36 9.99
CA TRP A 463 -10.62 15.94 9.61
C TRP A 463 -11.64 14.89 9.20
N GLY A 464 -11.21 13.83 8.50
CA GLY A 464 -12.04 12.65 8.24
C GLY A 464 -12.52 11.98 9.54
N THR A 465 -11.64 11.86 10.52
CA THR A 465 -11.93 11.29 11.84
C THR A 465 -12.90 12.19 12.63
N VAL A 466 -12.74 13.50 12.59
CA VAL A 466 -13.68 14.45 13.20
C VAL A 466 -15.10 14.26 12.63
N MET A 467 -15.22 14.08 11.31
CA MET A 467 -16.52 13.79 10.70
C MET A 467 -17.11 12.45 11.18
N LEU A 468 -16.27 11.43 11.37
CA LEU A 468 -16.69 10.14 11.94
C LEU A 468 -17.16 10.26 13.39
N VAL A 469 -16.46 11.04 14.21
CA VAL A 469 -16.89 11.33 15.59
C VAL A 469 -18.27 11.97 15.60
N ILE A 470 -18.52 12.94 14.72
CA ILE A 470 -19.84 13.58 14.56
C ILE A 470 -20.90 12.53 14.17
N ILE A 471 -20.62 11.67 13.19
CA ILE A 471 -21.54 10.62 12.75
C ILE A 471 -21.84 9.65 13.90
N LEU A 472 -20.82 9.10 14.57
CA LEU A 472 -21.00 8.14 15.67
C LEU A 472 -21.88 8.69 16.79
N LEU A 473 -21.66 9.95 17.17
CA LEU A 473 -22.43 10.58 18.24
C LEU A 473 -23.86 10.92 17.83
N THR A 474 -24.08 11.31 16.56
CA THR A 474 -25.33 11.94 16.18
C THR A 474 -26.25 11.08 15.30
N GLN A 475 -25.72 10.08 14.58
CA GLN A 475 -26.53 9.30 13.63
C GLN A 475 -27.72 8.59 14.30
N ARG A 476 -27.52 7.96 15.47
CA ARG A 476 -28.58 7.20 16.16
C ARG A 476 -29.70 8.09 16.63
N PRO A 477 -29.47 9.12 17.45
CA PRO A 477 -30.54 10.02 17.91
C PRO A 477 -31.22 10.76 16.76
N LEU A 478 -30.50 11.18 15.71
CA LEU A 478 -31.06 11.85 14.56
C LEU A 478 -31.95 10.92 13.71
N LEU A 479 -31.54 9.66 13.50
CA LEU A 479 -32.38 8.68 12.81
C LEU A 479 -33.66 8.38 13.59
N ASN A 480 -33.60 8.24 14.93
CA ASN A 480 -34.78 8.09 15.77
C ASN A 480 -35.69 9.29 15.68
N TRP A 481 -35.17 10.52 15.70
CA TRP A 481 -35.96 11.74 15.54
C TRP A 481 -36.60 11.89 14.15
N LEU A 482 -35.85 11.56 13.09
CA LEU A 482 -36.32 11.66 11.71
C LEU A 482 -37.36 10.59 11.33
N ARG A 483 -37.29 9.44 11.98
CA ARG A 483 -38.15 8.26 11.69
C ARG A 483 -39.42 8.19 12.55
N SER A 484 -39.76 9.03 13.36
CA SER A 484 -40.95 9.17 14.23
C SER A 484 -42.09 8.09 14.21
N ASP A 485 -41.84 6.93 13.56
CA ASP A 485 -42.80 5.81 13.39
C ASP A 485 -42.84 4.82 14.56
N GLY A 486 -41.90 4.96 15.52
CA GLY A 486 -41.76 4.12 16.73
C GLY A 486 -41.51 2.62 16.48
N ARG A 487 -41.29 2.21 15.22
CA ARG A 487 -41.11 0.81 14.85
C ARG A 487 -39.67 0.31 15.00
N HIS A 488 -38.72 1.22 14.97
CA HIS A 488 -37.29 0.88 15.03
C HIS A 488 -36.62 1.81 16.01
N ASP A 489 -35.93 1.25 17.00
CA ASP A 489 -35.03 1.97 17.91
C ASP A 489 -33.59 1.83 17.42
N TYR A 490 -32.98 2.93 17.02
CA TYR A 490 -31.58 2.98 16.59
C TYR A 490 -30.60 3.18 17.76
N GLY A 491 -31.11 3.39 18.95
CA GLY A 491 -30.32 3.68 20.14
C GLY A 491 -30.19 5.17 20.45
N SER A 492 -29.47 5.45 21.51
CA SER A 492 -29.31 6.77 22.12
C SER A 492 -27.97 7.43 21.80
N LEU A 493 -27.79 8.67 22.23
CA LEU A 493 -26.49 9.35 22.26
C LEU A 493 -25.47 8.57 23.09
N GLN A 494 -25.91 7.92 24.18
CA GLN A 494 -25.05 7.11 25.03
C GLN A 494 -24.49 5.90 24.27
N ASP A 495 -25.32 5.24 23.44
CA ASP A 495 -24.85 4.11 22.61
C ASP A 495 -23.84 4.61 21.57
N GLY A 496 -24.06 5.79 20.98
CA GLY A 496 -23.08 6.41 20.07
C GLY A 496 -21.75 6.75 20.74
N LEU A 497 -21.79 7.19 22.00
CA LEU A 497 -20.59 7.45 22.80
C LEU A 497 -19.84 6.14 23.11
N ILE A 498 -20.55 5.06 23.40
CA ILE A 498 -19.95 3.74 23.62
C ILE A 498 -19.26 3.27 22.36
N ASP A 499 -19.92 3.33 21.19
CA ASP A 499 -19.33 2.96 19.91
C ASP A 499 -18.08 3.79 19.59
N LEU A 500 -18.10 5.10 19.90
CA LEU A 500 -16.95 5.99 19.75
C LEU A 500 -15.77 5.54 20.61
N LEU A 501 -16.02 5.30 21.91
CA LEU A 501 -14.97 4.87 22.84
C LEU A 501 -14.39 3.49 22.45
N GLU A 502 -15.24 2.55 22.07
CA GLU A 502 -14.82 1.24 21.58
C GLU A 502 -14.00 1.35 20.29
N GLY A 503 -14.41 2.20 19.35
CA GLY A 503 -13.67 2.46 18.12
C GLY A 503 -12.31 3.11 18.35
N LEU A 504 -12.19 4.06 19.30
CA LEU A 504 -10.92 4.65 19.70
C LEU A 504 -9.98 3.60 20.31
N VAL A 505 -10.51 2.73 21.17
CA VAL A 505 -9.74 1.64 21.77
C VAL A 505 -9.32 0.60 20.74
N ALA A 506 -10.21 0.23 19.81
CA ALA A 506 -9.92 -0.73 18.75
C ALA A 506 -8.82 -0.20 17.81
N GLY A 507 -8.88 1.08 17.42
CA GLY A 507 -7.84 1.73 16.61
C GLY A 507 -6.46 1.67 17.27
N ALA A 508 -6.37 2.01 18.55
CA ALA A 508 -5.11 1.91 19.30
C ALA A 508 -4.61 0.46 19.41
N ARG A 509 -5.49 -0.50 19.66
CA ARG A 509 -5.12 -1.93 19.73
C ARG A 509 -4.57 -2.44 18.40
N ASN A 510 -5.20 -2.08 17.28
CA ASN A 510 -4.72 -2.43 15.94
C ASN A 510 -3.34 -1.82 15.65
N MET A 511 -3.04 -0.70 16.28
CA MET A 511 -1.79 0.02 16.08
C MET A 511 -0.60 -0.55 16.87
N ILE A 512 -0.83 -1.37 17.92
CA ILE A 512 0.25 -1.94 18.76
C ILE A 512 1.27 -2.70 17.88
N GLY A 513 0.79 -3.63 17.08
CA GLY A 513 1.64 -4.42 16.17
C GLY A 513 2.40 -3.56 15.17
N ILE A 514 1.76 -2.55 14.59
CA ILE A 514 2.36 -1.66 13.60
C ILE A 514 3.45 -0.78 14.25
N GLY A 515 3.19 -0.21 15.42
CA GLY A 515 4.17 0.59 16.16
C GLY A 515 5.42 -0.22 16.55
N ILE A 516 5.24 -1.45 17.04
CA ILE A 516 6.36 -2.35 17.34
C ILE A 516 7.10 -2.78 16.07
N ALA A 517 6.37 -3.06 14.97
CA ALA A 517 6.99 -3.45 13.69
C ALA A 517 7.87 -2.35 13.12
N THR A 518 7.38 -1.11 13.08
CA THR A 518 8.10 0.05 12.53
C THR A 518 9.33 0.40 13.38
N ALA A 519 9.21 0.37 14.71
CA ALA A 519 10.34 0.57 15.62
C ALA A 519 11.42 -0.52 15.45
N THR A 520 11.01 -1.80 15.35
CA THR A 520 11.96 -2.91 15.18
C THR A 520 12.61 -2.90 13.79
N ALA A 521 11.85 -2.57 12.74
CA ALA A 521 12.39 -2.40 11.40
C ALA A 521 13.37 -1.21 11.34
N GLY A 522 13.18 -0.17 12.16
CA GLY A 522 14.14 0.91 12.34
C GLY A 522 15.54 0.43 12.74
N ILE A 523 15.65 -0.64 13.55
CA ILE A 523 16.94 -1.26 13.86
C ILE A 523 17.66 -1.74 12.59
N ILE A 524 16.93 -2.36 11.67
CA ILE A 524 17.49 -2.89 10.42
C ILE A 524 17.94 -1.74 9.53
N VAL A 525 17.08 -0.72 9.36
CA VAL A 525 17.39 0.49 8.58
C VAL A 525 18.62 1.20 9.15
N GLY A 526 18.68 1.38 10.47
CA GLY A 526 19.82 1.96 11.16
C GLY A 526 21.11 1.16 10.99
N ALA A 527 21.03 -0.18 11.03
CA ALA A 527 22.19 -1.02 10.75
C ALA A 527 22.67 -0.92 9.31
N VAL A 528 21.73 -0.86 8.34
CA VAL A 528 22.05 -0.68 6.92
C VAL A 528 22.76 0.65 6.67
N SER A 529 22.24 1.75 7.22
CA SER A 529 22.84 3.08 7.07
C SER A 529 24.23 3.17 7.75
N GLN A 530 24.37 2.56 8.93
CA GLN A 530 25.60 2.62 9.72
C GLN A 530 26.73 1.77 9.13
N THR A 531 26.41 0.62 8.52
CA THR A 531 27.40 -0.34 7.98
C THR A 531 27.64 -0.20 6.48
N GLY A 532 26.75 0.48 5.76
CA GLY A 532 26.80 0.55 4.30
C GLY A 532 26.51 -0.80 3.59
N VAL A 533 25.94 -1.78 4.30
CA VAL A 533 25.67 -3.12 3.75
C VAL A 533 24.77 -3.09 2.52
N GLY A 534 23.97 -2.03 2.33
CA GLY A 534 23.17 -1.86 1.13
C GLY A 534 24.00 -1.87 -0.16
N LEU A 535 25.18 -1.24 -0.17
CA LEU A 535 26.10 -1.23 -1.31
C LEU A 535 26.68 -2.64 -1.56
N VAL A 536 27.02 -3.35 -0.51
CA VAL A 536 27.53 -4.73 -0.60
C VAL A 536 26.46 -5.68 -1.15
N LEU A 537 25.21 -5.50 -0.75
CA LEU A 537 24.09 -6.27 -1.31
C LEU A 537 23.85 -5.93 -2.79
N ALA A 538 24.11 -4.69 -3.20
CA ALA A 538 24.06 -4.31 -4.61
C ALA A 538 25.09 -5.11 -5.42
N ASP A 539 26.34 -5.14 -4.98
CA ASP A 539 27.41 -5.89 -5.65
C ASP A 539 27.11 -7.41 -5.68
N LEU A 540 26.55 -7.95 -4.59
CA LEU A 540 26.13 -9.35 -4.53
C LEU A 540 24.99 -9.68 -5.51
N VAL A 541 23.97 -8.83 -5.58
CA VAL A 541 22.85 -9.00 -6.50
C VAL A 541 23.31 -8.82 -7.95
N GLU A 542 24.22 -7.88 -8.22
CA GLU A 542 24.84 -7.70 -9.54
C GLU A 542 25.59 -8.97 -9.96
N MET A 543 26.41 -9.53 -9.08
CA MET A 543 27.14 -10.76 -9.32
C MET A 543 26.20 -11.96 -9.58
N LEU A 544 25.16 -12.14 -8.76
CA LEU A 544 24.18 -13.23 -8.88
C LEU A 544 23.29 -13.07 -10.12
N SER A 545 22.98 -11.85 -10.51
CA SER A 545 22.15 -11.54 -11.68
C SER A 545 22.98 -11.57 -12.99
N MET A 546 24.31 -11.68 -12.91
CA MET A 546 25.20 -11.60 -14.07
C MET A 546 24.95 -10.35 -14.94
N GLY A 547 24.55 -9.24 -14.31
CA GLY A 547 24.15 -8.02 -15.01
C GLY A 547 22.79 -8.08 -15.74
N ASN A 548 22.05 -9.18 -15.62
CA ASN A 548 20.75 -9.33 -16.26
C ASN A 548 19.64 -8.70 -15.40
N LEU A 549 19.03 -7.62 -15.89
CA LEU A 549 18.01 -6.86 -15.19
C LEU A 549 16.78 -7.72 -14.81
N LEU A 550 16.32 -8.60 -15.71
CA LEU A 550 15.17 -9.45 -15.43
C LEU A 550 15.47 -10.45 -14.31
N LEU A 551 16.67 -11.04 -14.32
CA LEU A 551 17.10 -11.96 -13.27
C LEU A 551 17.25 -11.24 -11.93
N MET A 552 17.76 -10.01 -11.93
CA MET A 552 17.81 -9.15 -10.74
C MET A 552 16.43 -8.91 -10.15
N LEU A 553 15.46 -8.51 -10.99
CA LEU A 553 14.07 -8.29 -10.53
C LEU A 553 13.43 -9.58 -9.99
N LEU A 554 13.70 -10.72 -10.61
CA LEU A 554 13.25 -12.03 -10.12
C LEU A 554 13.88 -12.39 -8.77
N LEU A 555 15.17 -12.13 -8.59
CA LEU A 555 15.85 -12.32 -7.30
C LEU A 555 15.30 -11.39 -6.23
N THR A 556 15.05 -10.11 -6.56
CA THR A 556 14.41 -9.14 -5.66
C THR A 556 13.00 -9.58 -5.26
N ALA A 557 12.20 -10.03 -6.21
CA ALA A 557 10.86 -10.55 -5.97
C ALA A 557 10.89 -11.78 -5.05
N LEU A 558 11.77 -12.72 -5.34
CA LEU A 558 11.96 -13.95 -4.54
C LEU A 558 12.39 -13.61 -3.11
N LEU A 559 13.37 -12.71 -2.97
CA LEU A 559 13.86 -12.28 -1.67
C LEU A 559 12.78 -11.54 -0.87
N SER A 560 11.97 -10.69 -1.53
CA SER A 560 10.81 -10.03 -0.91
C SER A 560 9.79 -11.04 -0.39
N LEU A 561 9.52 -12.10 -1.16
CA LEU A 561 8.61 -13.17 -0.73
C LEU A 561 9.19 -13.96 0.45
N ILE A 562 10.48 -14.31 0.40
CA ILE A 562 11.14 -15.08 1.47
C ILE A 562 11.22 -14.27 2.77
N LEU A 563 11.67 -13.02 2.70
CA LEU A 563 11.74 -12.13 3.86
C LEU A 563 10.35 -11.80 4.42
N GLY A 564 9.35 -11.72 3.55
CA GLY A 564 7.97 -11.46 3.94
C GLY A 564 7.26 -12.63 4.60
N MET A 565 7.80 -13.85 4.54
CA MET A 565 7.19 -15.01 5.18
C MET A 565 7.15 -14.84 6.71
N GLY A 566 5.94 -14.63 7.23
CA GLY A 566 5.71 -14.42 8.67
C GLY A 566 6.01 -13.02 9.20
N LEU A 567 6.20 -12.05 8.32
CA LEU A 567 6.27 -10.62 8.65
C LEU A 567 4.96 -9.92 8.26
N PRO A 568 4.49 -8.94 9.04
CA PRO A 568 3.45 -8.03 8.57
C PRO A 568 3.92 -7.25 7.33
N THR A 569 3.00 -6.95 6.41
CA THR A 569 3.28 -6.27 5.14
C THR A 569 4.13 -5.00 5.31
N THR A 570 3.83 -4.18 6.31
CA THR A 570 4.56 -2.94 6.59
C THR A 570 6.01 -3.19 6.96
N ALA A 571 6.27 -4.16 7.85
CA ALA A 571 7.63 -4.51 8.26
C ALA A 571 8.43 -5.10 7.09
N ASN A 572 7.81 -5.99 6.30
CA ASN A 572 8.43 -6.55 5.11
C ASN A 572 8.80 -5.44 4.12
N TYR A 573 7.88 -4.52 3.83
CA TYR A 573 8.16 -3.38 2.94
C TYR A 573 9.34 -2.55 3.42
N ILE A 574 9.42 -2.19 4.72
CA ILE A 574 10.52 -1.39 5.28
C ILE A 574 11.85 -2.11 5.05
N VAL A 575 11.93 -3.39 5.43
CA VAL A 575 13.17 -4.18 5.35
C VAL A 575 13.62 -4.31 3.89
N VAL A 576 12.72 -4.74 3.01
CA VAL A 576 13.07 -5.02 1.62
C VAL A 576 13.36 -3.73 0.84
N SER A 577 12.57 -2.66 1.04
CA SER A 577 12.81 -1.39 0.36
C SER A 577 14.13 -0.75 0.78
N SER A 578 14.47 -0.78 2.06
CA SER A 578 15.74 -0.23 2.55
C SER A 578 16.96 -0.98 2.02
N LEU A 579 16.84 -2.30 1.81
CA LEU A 579 17.95 -3.13 1.33
C LEU A 579 18.05 -3.13 -0.20
N LEU A 580 16.94 -3.25 -0.91
CA LEU A 580 16.93 -3.59 -2.33
C LEU A 580 16.50 -2.46 -3.26
N ALA A 581 15.74 -1.45 -2.79
CA ALA A 581 15.30 -0.39 -3.67
C ALA A 581 16.48 0.40 -4.27
N PRO A 582 17.50 0.81 -3.49
CA PRO A 582 18.69 1.47 -4.05
C PRO A 582 19.42 0.57 -5.06
N VAL A 583 19.50 -0.74 -4.77
CA VAL A 583 20.14 -1.73 -5.64
C VAL A 583 19.47 -1.79 -7.00
N VAL A 584 18.14 -1.92 -7.04
CA VAL A 584 17.35 -2.01 -8.28
C VAL A 584 17.52 -0.74 -9.12
N VAL A 585 17.53 0.44 -8.49
CA VAL A 585 17.74 1.72 -9.18
C VAL A 585 19.15 1.77 -9.80
N THR A 586 20.18 1.50 -9.01
CA THR A 586 21.58 1.57 -9.47
C THR A 586 21.85 0.59 -10.59
N LEU A 587 21.47 -0.68 -10.44
CA LEU A 587 21.69 -1.69 -11.48
C LEU A 587 20.80 -1.45 -12.71
N GLY A 588 19.60 -0.89 -12.54
CA GLY A 588 18.76 -0.41 -13.64
C GLY A 588 19.52 0.62 -14.48
N GLN A 589 20.09 1.65 -13.85
CA GLN A 589 20.85 2.71 -14.50
C GLN A 589 22.10 2.15 -15.22
N GLN A 590 22.84 1.22 -14.60
CA GLN A 590 23.98 0.55 -15.21
C GLN A 590 23.59 -0.23 -16.47
N ASN A 591 22.40 -0.85 -16.48
CA ASN A 591 21.88 -1.60 -17.63
C ASN A 591 21.10 -0.73 -18.64
N GLY A 592 21.14 0.59 -18.50
CA GLY A 592 20.50 1.53 -19.41
C GLY A 592 18.97 1.63 -19.25
N LEU A 593 18.41 1.05 -18.20
CA LEU A 593 17.01 1.21 -17.81
C LEU A 593 16.91 2.16 -16.62
N ILE A 594 16.34 3.33 -16.83
CA ILE A 594 16.07 4.25 -15.75
C ILE A 594 14.73 3.91 -15.16
N VAL A 595 14.78 3.32 -13.97
CA VAL A 595 13.60 2.92 -13.22
C VAL A 595 13.29 4.03 -12.21
N PRO A 596 12.12 4.68 -12.28
CA PRO A 596 11.72 5.66 -11.27
C PRO A 596 11.67 5.00 -9.89
N LEU A 597 12.15 5.71 -8.86
CA LEU A 597 12.22 5.19 -7.50
C LEU A 597 10.84 4.71 -7.01
N ILE A 598 9.77 5.44 -7.33
CA ILE A 598 8.39 5.04 -7.01
C ILE A 598 8.00 3.68 -7.62
N ALA A 599 8.45 3.38 -8.85
CA ALA A 599 8.17 2.08 -9.48
C ALA A 599 8.85 0.93 -8.72
N VAL A 600 10.08 1.14 -8.23
CA VAL A 600 10.80 0.16 -7.42
C VAL A 600 10.11 -0.04 -6.07
N HIS A 601 9.70 1.03 -5.41
CA HIS A 601 8.99 0.94 -4.13
C HIS A 601 7.62 0.27 -4.27
N LEU A 602 6.88 0.54 -5.33
CA LEU A 602 5.65 -0.18 -5.65
C LEU A 602 5.94 -1.65 -5.98
N PHE A 603 7.03 -1.97 -6.70
CA PHE A 603 7.45 -3.35 -6.96
C PHE A 603 7.66 -4.12 -5.65
N VAL A 604 8.46 -3.58 -4.75
CA VAL A 604 8.72 -4.18 -3.44
C VAL A 604 7.43 -4.32 -2.63
N PHE A 605 6.56 -3.31 -2.65
CA PHE A 605 5.29 -3.34 -1.94
C PHE A 605 4.36 -4.44 -2.45
N TYR A 606 4.24 -4.62 -3.76
CA TYR A 606 3.42 -5.67 -4.36
C TYR A 606 3.91 -7.07 -3.95
N PHE A 607 5.22 -7.31 -3.93
CA PHE A 607 5.76 -8.58 -3.44
C PHE A 607 5.66 -8.72 -1.92
N GLY A 608 5.71 -7.61 -1.19
CA GLY A 608 5.45 -7.57 0.24
C GLY A 608 4.05 -8.06 0.59
N ILE A 609 3.02 -7.58 -0.09
CA ILE A 609 1.64 -8.04 0.12
C ILE A 609 1.40 -9.47 -0.39
N MET A 610 2.12 -9.89 -1.43
CA MET A 610 2.04 -11.27 -1.93
C MET A 610 2.56 -12.29 -0.93
N ALA A 611 3.45 -11.93 -0.01
CA ALA A 611 3.94 -12.79 1.05
C ALA A 611 2.81 -13.26 1.99
N ASP A 612 1.78 -12.43 2.22
CA ASP A 612 0.59 -12.79 3.02
C ASP A 612 -0.25 -13.92 2.39
N VAL A 613 -0.09 -14.16 1.09
CA VAL A 613 -0.81 -15.19 0.33
C VAL A 613 0.04 -16.43 0.15
N THR A 614 1.38 -16.26 0.11
CA THR A 614 2.31 -17.28 -0.38
C THR A 614 2.52 -18.41 0.65
N PRO A 615 2.25 -19.69 0.30
CA PRO A 615 2.61 -20.80 1.16
C PRO A 615 4.14 -20.90 1.36
N PRO A 616 4.64 -21.44 2.50
CA PRO A 616 3.88 -22.15 3.53
C PRO A 616 3.33 -21.31 4.68
N VAL A 617 3.59 -20.01 4.74
CA VAL A 617 3.31 -19.18 5.93
C VAL A 617 2.23 -18.11 5.68
N GLY A 618 1.64 -18.01 4.49
CA GLY A 618 0.68 -16.96 4.13
C GLY A 618 -0.38 -16.68 5.21
N LEU A 619 -0.18 -15.63 6.01
CA LEU A 619 -1.00 -15.34 7.20
C LEU A 619 -2.48 -15.11 6.86
N ALA A 620 -2.78 -14.39 5.78
CA ALA A 620 -4.14 -14.16 5.32
C ALA A 620 -4.82 -15.47 4.86
N SER A 621 -4.03 -16.40 4.29
CA SER A 621 -4.54 -17.71 3.85
C SER A 621 -4.91 -18.60 5.04
N PHE A 622 -4.16 -18.54 6.14
CA PHE A 622 -4.48 -19.26 7.37
C PHE A 622 -5.75 -18.69 8.03
N ALA A 623 -5.87 -17.36 8.10
CA ALA A 623 -7.07 -16.70 8.63
C ALA A 623 -8.33 -17.09 7.82
N ALA A 624 -8.26 -17.06 6.49
CA ALA A 624 -9.37 -17.48 5.63
C ALA A 624 -9.71 -18.96 5.78
N ALA A 625 -8.71 -19.82 5.96
CA ALA A 625 -8.92 -21.25 6.17
C ALA A 625 -9.61 -21.53 7.51
N ALA A 626 -9.31 -20.78 8.56
CA ALA A 626 -9.99 -20.86 9.85
C ALA A 626 -11.49 -20.53 9.71
N VAL A 627 -11.84 -19.47 8.97
CA VAL A 627 -13.23 -19.08 8.71
C VAL A 627 -13.92 -20.07 7.76
N SER A 628 -13.27 -20.49 6.68
CA SER A 628 -13.84 -21.37 5.67
C SER A 628 -13.93 -22.84 6.12
N LYS A 629 -13.18 -23.22 7.16
CA LYS A 629 -12.94 -24.59 7.59
C LYS A 629 -12.33 -25.45 6.48
N GLY A 630 -11.49 -24.85 5.64
CA GLY A 630 -10.73 -25.49 4.57
C GLY A 630 -9.28 -25.78 4.98
N ASP A 631 -8.54 -26.45 4.07
CA ASP A 631 -7.10 -26.69 4.24
C ASP A 631 -6.31 -25.38 4.01
N PRO A 632 -5.49 -24.91 4.98
CA PRO A 632 -4.77 -23.65 4.84
C PRO A 632 -3.79 -23.60 3.67
N ILE A 633 -3.07 -24.69 3.43
CA ILE A 633 -2.07 -24.77 2.35
C ILE A 633 -2.75 -24.77 0.99
N LYS A 634 -3.84 -25.53 0.82
CA LYS A 634 -4.62 -25.53 -0.43
C LYS A 634 -5.29 -24.19 -0.67
N THR A 635 -5.80 -23.55 0.38
CA THR A 635 -6.35 -22.20 0.32
C THR A 635 -5.28 -21.21 -0.14
N GLY A 636 -4.07 -21.26 0.44
CA GLY A 636 -2.94 -20.44 0.07
C GLY A 636 -2.47 -20.66 -1.37
N ILE A 637 -2.31 -21.92 -1.80
CA ILE A 637 -1.93 -22.23 -3.20
C ILE A 637 -2.97 -21.68 -4.18
N THR A 638 -4.25 -21.82 -3.88
CA THR A 638 -5.33 -21.31 -4.73
C THR A 638 -5.37 -19.80 -4.74
N ALA A 639 -5.18 -19.16 -3.59
CA ALA A 639 -5.13 -17.71 -3.46
C ALA A 639 -3.91 -17.12 -4.19
N PHE A 640 -2.74 -17.75 -4.08
CA PHE A 640 -1.54 -17.38 -4.83
C PHE A 640 -1.77 -17.46 -6.35
N TYR A 641 -2.42 -18.54 -6.79
CA TYR A 641 -2.77 -18.71 -8.20
C TYR A 641 -3.72 -17.61 -8.71
N TYR A 642 -4.72 -17.23 -7.91
CA TYR A 642 -5.59 -16.09 -8.24
C TYR A 642 -4.84 -14.74 -8.18
N SER A 643 -3.77 -14.64 -7.41
CA SER A 643 -2.95 -13.44 -7.25
C SER A 643 -1.78 -13.34 -8.24
N LEU A 644 -1.58 -14.31 -9.16
CA LEU A 644 -0.55 -14.24 -10.20
C LEU A 644 -0.62 -12.95 -11.03
N ARG A 645 -1.82 -12.39 -11.23
CA ARG A 645 -2.02 -11.09 -11.87
C ARG A 645 -1.33 -9.96 -11.09
N THR A 646 -1.41 -9.99 -9.76
CA THR A 646 -0.78 -9.01 -8.86
C THR A 646 0.74 -9.16 -8.88
N ALA A 647 1.26 -10.39 -9.01
CA ALA A 647 2.69 -10.65 -9.16
C ALA A 647 3.24 -10.22 -10.53
N ALA A 648 2.43 -10.29 -11.59
CA ALA A 648 2.85 -9.89 -12.94
C ALA A 648 2.96 -8.36 -13.10
N LEU A 649 2.07 -7.59 -12.49
CA LEU A 649 2.00 -6.14 -12.62
C LEU A 649 3.33 -5.42 -12.30
N PRO A 650 4.05 -5.74 -11.22
CA PRO A 650 5.33 -5.12 -10.91
C PRO A 650 6.37 -5.23 -12.01
N PHE A 651 6.49 -6.40 -12.62
CA PHE A 651 7.39 -6.58 -13.76
C PHE A 651 6.95 -5.76 -14.96
N LEU A 652 5.64 -5.61 -15.18
CA LEU A 652 5.11 -4.85 -16.31
C LEU A 652 5.38 -3.35 -16.14
N PHE A 653 5.10 -2.77 -14.98
CA PHE A 653 5.26 -1.33 -14.82
C PHE A 653 6.72 -0.89 -14.61
N ILE A 654 7.63 -1.77 -14.17
CA ILE A 654 9.08 -1.46 -14.20
C ILE A 654 9.56 -1.21 -15.63
N PHE A 655 9.07 -2.00 -16.59
CA PHE A 655 9.48 -1.88 -17.99
C PHE A 655 8.58 -0.94 -18.81
N ASN A 656 7.40 -0.60 -18.31
CA ASN A 656 6.46 0.31 -18.95
C ASN A 656 5.81 1.23 -17.92
N THR A 657 6.48 2.33 -17.64
CA THR A 657 6.09 3.31 -16.62
C THR A 657 4.78 4.04 -16.92
N ASP A 658 4.30 3.98 -18.17
CA ASP A 658 2.98 4.50 -18.57
C ASP A 658 1.86 3.86 -17.71
N LEU A 659 2.06 2.60 -17.26
CA LEU A 659 1.13 1.92 -16.35
C LEU A 659 1.04 2.57 -14.98
N LEU A 660 2.03 3.37 -14.59
CA LEU A 660 2.03 4.17 -13.37
C LEU A 660 1.58 5.63 -13.62
N LEU A 661 1.11 5.97 -14.81
CA LEU A 661 0.73 7.31 -15.23
C LEU A 661 1.86 8.36 -15.01
N ILE A 662 3.12 7.94 -15.23
CA ILE A 662 4.29 8.81 -15.17
C ILE A 662 4.42 9.47 -16.55
N ASP A 663 4.45 10.81 -16.58
CA ASP A 663 4.55 11.63 -17.80
C ASP A 663 3.50 11.30 -18.86
N VAL A 664 2.28 10.98 -18.43
CA VAL A 664 1.16 10.59 -19.29
C VAL A 664 0.03 11.63 -19.19
N ASP A 665 -0.41 12.15 -20.33
CA ASP A 665 -1.59 13.01 -20.42
C ASP A 665 -2.89 12.21 -20.21
N PHE A 666 -3.98 12.91 -19.92
CA PHE A 666 -5.26 12.25 -19.57
C PHE A 666 -5.79 11.35 -20.70
N ALA A 667 -5.71 11.79 -21.97
CA ALA A 667 -6.24 11.02 -23.10
C ALA A 667 -5.44 9.73 -23.32
N HIS A 668 -4.12 9.84 -23.26
CA HIS A 668 -3.23 8.68 -23.34
C HIS A 668 -3.40 7.74 -22.13
N GLY A 669 -3.57 8.29 -20.93
CA GLY A 669 -3.86 7.50 -19.71
C GLY A 669 -5.14 6.67 -19.83
N VAL A 670 -6.21 7.22 -20.40
CA VAL A 670 -7.45 6.48 -20.69
C VAL A 670 -7.20 5.34 -21.69
N LEU A 671 -6.43 5.60 -22.75
CA LEU A 671 -6.08 4.59 -23.73
C LEU A 671 -5.26 3.44 -23.10
N ILE A 672 -4.26 3.77 -22.30
CA ILE A 672 -3.45 2.80 -21.55
C ILE A 672 -4.33 1.98 -20.62
N PHE A 673 -5.23 2.62 -19.86
CA PHE A 673 -6.17 1.93 -18.98
C PHE A 673 -7.01 0.90 -19.73
N MET A 674 -7.55 1.25 -20.89
CA MET A 674 -8.37 0.33 -21.71
C MET A 674 -7.54 -0.86 -22.20
N VAL A 675 -6.36 -0.59 -22.80
CA VAL A 675 -5.51 -1.65 -23.37
C VAL A 675 -4.95 -2.54 -22.27
N ALA A 676 -4.47 -1.97 -21.18
CA ALA A 676 -3.93 -2.72 -20.04
C ALA A 676 -5.01 -3.57 -19.35
N THR A 677 -6.24 -3.07 -19.26
CA THR A 677 -7.38 -3.86 -18.75
C THR A 677 -7.64 -5.08 -19.64
N VAL A 678 -7.73 -4.89 -20.97
CA VAL A 678 -7.91 -5.99 -21.93
C VAL A 678 -6.76 -6.99 -21.82
N ALA A 679 -5.52 -6.51 -21.77
CA ALA A 679 -4.33 -7.34 -21.63
C ALA A 679 -4.37 -8.19 -20.35
N MET A 680 -4.79 -7.60 -19.22
CA MET A 680 -4.88 -8.31 -17.95
C MET A 680 -6.04 -9.32 -17.93
N LEU A 681 -7.16 -9.04 -18.57
CA LEU A 681 -8.24 -10.02 -18.75
C LEU A 681 -7.79 -11.22 -19.59
N ILE A 682 -7.01 -10.97 -20.65
CA ILE A 682 -6.42 -12.04 -21.48
C ILE A 682 -5.41 -12.84 -20.65
N PHE A 683 -4.56 -12.19 -19.86
CA PHE A 683 -3.64 -12.85 -18.93
C PHE A 683 -4.39 -13.72 -17.92
N ALA A 684 -5.47 -13.22 -17.32
CA ALA A 684 -6.32 -13.97 -16.42
C ALA A 684 -6.95 -15.19 -17.09
N ALA A 685 -7.46 -15.06 -18.33
CA ALA A 685 -8.00 -16.19 -19.10
C ALA A 685 -6.93 -17.23 -19.41
N ALA A 686 -5.73 -16.81 -19.75
CA ALA A 686 -4.60 -17.68 -20.05
C ALA A 686 -4.17 -18.49 -18.82
N THR A 687 -3.96 -17.82 -17.68
CA THR A 687 -3.58 -18.46 -16.42
C THR A 687 -4.68 -19.36 -15.89
N GLN A 688 -5.95 -18.96 -15.99
CA GLN A 688 -7.07 -19.79 -15.59
C GLN A 688 -7.34 -20.98 -16.53
N GLY A 689 -6.66 -21.06 -17.68
CA GLY A 689 -6.85 -22.13 -18.67
C GLY A 689 -8.28 -22.22 -19.23
N HIS A 690 -9.02 -21.09 -19.22
CA HIS A 690 -10.40 -20.99 -19.67
C HIS A 690 -10.66 -19.57 -20.20
N PHE A 691 -11.18 -19.49 -21.42
CA PHE A 691 -11.65 -18.23 -22.01
C PHE A 691 -13.10 -18.36 -22.44
N LEU A 692 -13.41 -18.69 -23.68
CA LEU A 692 -14.78 -19.06 -24.13
C LEU A 692 -15.11 -20.51 -23.79
N VAL A 693 -14.10 -21.38 -23.86
CA VAL A 693 -14.12 -22.81 -23.47
C VAL A 693 -12.81 -23.14 -22.78
N LYS A 694 -12.67 -24.36 -22.24
CA LYS A 694 -11.41 -24.84 -21.69
C LYS A 694 -10.30 -24.70 -22.74
N SER A 695 -9.30 -23.88 -22.44
CA SER A 695 -8.18 -23.61 -23.34
C SER A 695 -7.25 -24.81 -23.44
N ARG A 696 -6.70 -25.03 -24.61
CA ARG A 696 -5.59 -25.96 -24.81
C ARG A 696 -4.30 -25.26 -24.36
N TRP A 697 -3.28 -26.04 -23.99
CA TRP A 697 -2.03 -25.48 -23.47
C TRP A 697 -1.41 -24.41 -24.41
N TYR A 698 -1.39 -24.67 -25.72
CA TYR A 698 -0.85 -23.70 -26.69
C TYR A 698 -1.72 -22.44 -26.84
N GLU A 699 -3.03 -22.54 -26.66
CA GLU A 699 -3.92 -21.37 -26.67
C GLU A 699 -3.64 -20.48 -25.44
N SER A 700 -3.35 -21.09 -24.28
CA SER A 700 -2.95 -20.35 -23.09
C SER A 700 -1.60 -19.65 -23.29
N VAL A 701 -0.62 -20.32 -23.91
CA VAL A 701 0.68 -19.71 -24.24
C VAL A 701 0.49 -18.55 -25.24
N LEU A 702 -0.32 -18.71 -26.27
CA LEU A 702 -0.61 -17.64 -27.22
C LEU A 702 -1.36 -16.47 -26.59
N LEU A 703 -2.29 -16.73 -25.67
CA LEU A 703 -2.97 -15.68 -24.89
C LEU A 703 -1.96 -14.92 -23.97
N LEU A 704 -0.98 -15.60 -23.36
CA LEU A 704 0.09 -14.94 -22.62
C LEU A 704 0.95 -14.07 -23.53
N LEU A 705 1.26 -14.54 -24.74
CA LEU A 705 2.01 -13.76 -25.73
C LEU A 705 1.23 -12.50 -26.16
N VAL A 706 -0.09 -12.61 -26.39
CA VAL A 706 -0.95 -11.46 -26.65
C VAL A 706 -0.93 -10.47 -25.48
N ALA A 707 -1.13 -10.96 -24.25
CA ALA A 707 -1.11 -10.11 -23.07
C ALA A 707 0.24 -9.37 -22.92
N PHE A 708 1.36 -10.07 -23.11
CA PHE A 708 2.69 -9.48 -23.08
C PHE A 708 2.86 -8.40 -24.16
N THR A 709 2.41 -8.66 -25.39
CA THR A 709 2.48 -7.69 -26.51
C THR A 709 1.69 -6.41 -26.21
N LEU A 710 0.50 -6.55 -25.62
CA LEU A 710 -0.34 -5.40 -25.27
C LEU A 710 0.23 -4.60 -24.09
N PHE A 711 0.83 -5.27 -23.10
CA PHE A 711 1.45 -4.58 -21.97
C PHE A 711 2.79 -3.94 -22.29
N ARG A 712 3.57 -4.55 -23.19
CA ARG A 712 4.93 -4.11 -23.53
C ARG A 712 5.16 -4.04 -25.04
N PRO A 713 4.43 -3.16 -25.73
CA PRO A 713 4.56 -3.03 -27.18
C PRO A 713 5.97 -2.57 -27.60
N GLY A 714 6.63 -1.77 -26.76
CA GLY A 714 8.00 -1.32 -26.99
C GLY A 714 9.01 -2.46 -27.17
N PHE A 715 8.84 -3.60 -26.49
CA PHE A 715 9.74 -4.74 -26.63
C PHE A 715 9.90 -5.21 -28.09
N TRP A 716 8.78 -5.33 -28.81
CA TRP A 716 8.80 -5.74 -30.21
C TRP A 716 9.26 -4.61 -31.12
N MET A 717 8.87 -3.37 -30.82
CA MET A 717 9.30 -2.21 -31.60
C MET A 717 10.81 -2.02 -31.48
N ASP A 718 11.39 -2.18 -30.31
CA ASP A 718 12.84 -2.07 -30.06
C ASP A 718 13.65 -3.19 -30.77
N MET A 719 13.03 -4.33 -31.09
CA MET A 719 13.64 -5.39 -31.89
C MET A 719 13.63 -5.09 -33.42
N VAL A 720 12.70 -4.25 -33.87
CA VAL A 720 12.54 -3.90 -35.29
C VAL A 720 13.27 -2.58 -35.59
N HIS A 721 13.24 -1.63 -34.69
CA HIS A 721 13.88 -0.33 -34.82
C HIS A 721 14.54 0.07 -33.50
N ASP A 722 15.85 0.27 -33.52
CA ASP A 722 16.59 0.71 -32.34
C ASP A 722 16.02 2.04 -31.80
N PRO A 723 15.72 2.13 -30.50
CA PRO A 723 15.13 3.32 -29.91
C PRO A 723 16.08 4.51 -29.86
N TYR A 724 17.38 4.27 -29.98
CA TYR A 724 18.43 5.28 -29.89
C TYR A 724 19.47 5.10 -30.96
N ARG A 725 19.92 6.24 -31.50
CA ARG A 725 21.12 6.33 -32.33
C ARG A 725 22.31 6.61 -31.40
N GLU A 726 23.33 5.80 -31.45
CA GLU A 726 24.59 6.04 -30.75
C GLU A 726 25.45 7.01 -31.52
N THR A 727 25.91 8.06 -30.84
CA THR A 727 26.82 9.08 -31.39
C THR A 727 28.06 9.19 -30.52
N PRO A 728 29.23 9.51 -31.10
CA PRO A 728 30.46 9.72 -30.35
C PRO A 728 30.31 10.84 -29.30
N PRO A 729 30.92 10.73 -28.12
CA PRO A 729 30.85 11.74 -27.06
C PRO A 729 31.27 13.14 -27.50
N ALA A 730 32.27 13.24 -28.36
CA ALA A 730 32.77 14.50 -28.92
C ALA A 730 31.70 15.28 -29.73
N GLN A 731 30.64 14.58 -30.18
CA GLN A 731 29.54 15.19 -30.90
C GLN A 731 28.33 15.55 -30.04
N LEU A 732 28.49 15.56 -28.71
CA LEU A 732 27.36 15.82 -27.79
C LEU A 732 26.68 17.17 -28.08
N ALA A 733 27.45 18.24 -28.27
CA ALA A 733 26.91 19.56 -28.60
C ALA A 733 26.14 19.55 -29.94
N GLN A 734 26.71 18.91 -30.97
CA GLN A 734 26.03 18.75 -32.26
C GLN A 734 24.72 17.94 -32.11
N THR A 735 24.78 16.83 -31.37
CA THR A 735 23.62 15.98 -31.10
C THR A 735 22.51 16.73 -30.36
N LEU A 736 22.88 17.55 -29.36
CA LEU A 736 21.95 18.44 -28.66
C LEU A 736 21.27 19.44 -29.61
N GLY A 737 21.98 19.94 -30.63
CA GLY A 737 21.42 20.86 -31.64
C GLY A 737 20.42 20.16 -32.58
N GLU A 738 20.63 18.89 -32.93
CA GLU A 738 19.80 18.12 -33.87
C GLU A 738 18.51 17.55 -33.23
N VAL A 739 18.50 17.36 -31.90
CA VAL A 739 17.38 16.71 -31.19
C VAL A 739 16.33 17.74 -30.77
N GLU A 740 15.04 17.40 -30.84
CA GLU A 740 13.96 18.29 -30.43
C GLU A 740 14.07 18.69 -28.95
N ALA A 741 13.75 19.96 -28.64
CA ALA A 741 13.66 20.43 -27.26
C ALA A 741 12.63 19.59 -26.48
N GLU A 742 12.86 19.44 -25.17
CA GLU A 742 12.08 18.60 -24.25
C GLU A 742 12.21 17.08 -24.47
N SER A 743 12.89 16.63 -25.52
CA SER A 743 13.25 15.22 -25.66
C SER A 743 14.30 14.80 -24.63
N THR A 744 14.50 13.52 -24.43
CA THR A 744 15.44 12.98 -23.44
C THR A 744 16.64 12.33 -24.12
N LEU A 745 17.83 12.87 -23.85
CA LEU A 745 19.09 12.29 -24.26
C LEU A 745 19.59 11.32 -23.20
N ARG A 746 20.16 10.18 -23.60
CA ARG A 746 20.81 9.24 -22.68
C ARG A 746 22.31 9.30 -22.83
N LEU A 747 23.01 9.54 -21.73
CA LEU A 747 24.47 9.52 -21.69
C LEU A 747 24.94 8.32 -20.90
N ARG A 748 25.82 7.52 -21.45
CA ARG A 748 26.55 6.51 -20.70
C ARG A 748 27.85 7.14 -20.21
N ILE A 749 27.98 7.26 -18.92
CA ILE A 749 29.14 7.88 -18.25
C ILE A 749 29.89 6.84 -17.42
N GLN A 750 31.18 7.09 -17.19
CA GLN A 750 32.04 6.28 -16.31
C GLN A 750 32.77 7.23 -15.35
N GLY A 751 32.73 6.88 -14.07
CA GLY A 751 33.40 7.62 -13.02
C GLY A 751 33.82 6.72 -11.86
N GLU A 752 34.66 7.22 -10.96
CA GLU A 752 35.00 6.51 -9.74
C GLU A 752 33.90 6.71 -8.69
N ASP A 753 33.53 5.63 -8.03
CA ASP A 753 32.63 5.72 -6.87
C ASP A 753 33.41 6.17 -5.61
N ALA A 754 32.70 6.38 -4.50
CA ALA A 754 33.28 6.81 -3.22
C ALA A 754 34.36 5.87 -2.66
N VAL A 755 34.53 4.68 -3.25
CA VAL A 755 35.53 3.66 -2.88
C VAL A 755 36.67 3.60 -3.90
N GLY A 756 36.65 4.45 -4.96
CA GLY A 756 37.66 4.46 -6.03
C GLY A 756 37.51 3.36 -7.08
N LYS A 757 36.33 2.72 -7.16
CA LYS A 757 36.02 1.72 -8.18
C LYS A 757 35.36 2.39 -9.38
N LEU A 758 35.89 2.13 -10.57
CA LEU A 758 35.25 2.62 -11.81
C LEU A 758 33.89 1.97 -12.01
N ARG A 759 32.83 2.79 -12.11
CA ARG A 759 31.47 2.37 -12.41
C ARG A 759 30.92 3.10 -13.63
N GLN A 760 30.14 2.35 -14.39
CA GLN A 760 29.39 2.91 -15.52
C GLN A 760 27.95 3.15 -15.08
N SER A 761 27.40 4.31 -15.48
CA SER A 761 26.00 4.63 -15.24
C SER A 761 25.38 5.26 -16.49
N THR A 762 24.07 5.17 -16.61
CA THR A 762 23.31 5.86 -17.67
C THR A 762 22.53 7.01 -17.06
N VAL A 763 22.75 8.19 -17.59
CA VAL A 763 22.14 9.45 -17.15
C VAL A 763 21.15 9.94 -18.20
N LEU A 764 20.00 10.47 -17.76
CA LEU A 764 19.03 11.14 -18.60
C LEU A 764 19.22 12.65 -18.51
N LEU A 765 19.32 13.29 -19.65
CA LEU A 765 19.29 14.75 -19.75
C LEU A 765 18.09 15.17 -20.61
N ALA A 766 17.21 15.97 -20.04
CA ALA A 766 16.19 16.66 -20.81
C ALA A 766 16.86 17.73 -21.67
N VAL A 767 16.60 17.71 -22.97
CA VAL A 767 17.18 18.67 -23.92
C VAL A 767 16.53 20.03 -23.70
N PRO A 768 17.27 21.05 -23.23
CA PRO A 768 16.70 22.37 -22.99
C PRO A 768 16.38 23.10 -24.30
N ALA A 769 15.50 24.09 -24.22
CA ALA A 769 15.29 25.02 -25.32
C ALA A 769 16.57 25.85 -25.54
N GLY A 770 16.97 26.07 -26.78
CA GLY A 770 18.17 26.84 -27.16
C GLY A 770 18.33 26.93 -28.65
N GLU A 771 19.02 27.97 -29.13
CA GLU A 771 19.22 28.25 -30.56
C GLU A 771 20.18 27.26 -31.22
N ASP A 772 21.21 26.81 -30.48
CA ASP A 772 22.19 25.84 -30.96
C ASP A 772 22.58 24.82 -29.87
N GLY A 773 23.40 23.84 -30.23
CA GLY A 773 23.79 22.76 -29.30
C GLY A 773 24.74 23.24 -28.19
N GLU A 774 25.54 24.26 -28.42
CA GLU A 774 26.43 24.79 -27.39
C GLU A 774 25.65 25.61 -26.35
N ALA A 775 24.67 26.42 -26.76
CA ALA A 775 23.77 27.11 -25.84
C ALA A 775 22.97 26.12 -24.99
N ARG A 776 22.53 24.99 -25.57
CA ARG A 776 21.84 23.92 -24.84
C ARG A 776 22.77 23.21 -23.87
N LEU A 777 24.03 22.94 -24.23
CA LEU A 777 25.04 22.36 -23.34
C LEU A 777 25.33 23.27 -22.14
N ALA A 778 25.50 24.57 -22.40
CA ALA A 778 25.66 25.57 -21.35
C ALA A 778 24.42 25.66 -20.43
N SER A 779 23.21 25.57 -20.99
CA SER A 779 21.96 25.54 -20.22
C SER A 779 21.82 24.28 -19.34
N LEU A 780 22.44 23.16 -19.75
CA LEU A 780 22.55 21.96 -18.92
C LEU A 780 23.55 22.14 -17.77
N GLY A 781 24.38 23.17 -17.82
CA GLY A 781 25.43 23.43 -16.84
C GLY A 781 26.64 22.51 -16.97
N LEU A 782 26.94 22.03 -18.19
CA LEU A 782 28.06 21.15 -18.50
C LEU A 782 29.14 21.88 -19.28
N ALA A 783 30.40 21.76 -18.84
CA ALA A 783 31.57 22.01 -19.64
C ALA A 783 32.33 20.72 -19.90
N LEU A 784 32.83 20.55 -21.10
CA LEU A 784 33.50 19.32 -21.52
C LEU A 784 34.91 19.64 -22.01
N TYR A 785 35.85 18.70 -21.85
CA TYR A 785 37.15 18.74 -22.45
C TYR A 785 37.54 17.39 -23.02
N GLU A 786 38.43 17.40 -23.98
CA GLU A 786 38.98 16.21 -24.59
C GLU A 786 40.41 15.96 -24.11
N GLN A 787 40.67 14.73 -23.64
CA GLN A 787 42.01 14.29 -23.27
C GLN A 787 42.18 12.83 -23.71
N ASP A 788 43.29 12.56 -24.41
CA ASP A 788 43.67 11.24 -24.91
C ASP A 788 42.56 10.53 -25.73
N GLY A 789 41.77 11.30 -26.48
CA GLY A 789 40.66 10.81 -27.28
C GLY A 789 39.41 10.46 -26.46
N LYS A 790 39.35 10.86 -25.21
CA LYS A 790 38.21 10.73 -24.30
C LYS A 790 37.57 12.08 -24.06
N THR A 791 36.23 12.07 -24.00
CA THR A 791 35.45 13.25 -23.61
C THR A 791 35.14 13.19 -22.14
N LEU A 792 35.68 14.12 -21.36
CA LEU A 792 35.58 14.22 -19.92
C LEU A 792 34.76 15.45 -19.52
N ILE A 793 34.15 15.39 -18.35
CA ILE A 793 33.40 16.51 -17.77
C ILE A 793 34.39 17.43 -17.04
N ASP A 794 34.57 18.66 -17.55
CA ASP A 794 35.42 19.67 -16.96
C ASP A 794 34.76 20.34 -15.74
N SER A 795 33.48 20.63 -15.83
CA SER A 795 32.73 21.19 -14.70
C SER A 795 31.23 20.96 -14.83
N VAL A 796 30.58 20.87 -13.67
CA VAL A 796 29.13 20.80 -13.55
C VAL A 796 28.65 21.95 -12.65
N THR A 797 27.80 22.81 -13.19
CA THR A 797 27.26 23.96 -12.45
C THR A 797 26.33 23.46 -11.33
N PHE A 798 26.56 23.92 -10.10
CA PHE A 798 25.71 23.56 -8.95
C PHE A 798 24.25 23.94 -9.18
N GLY A 799 23.34 23.02 -8.91
CA GLY A 799 21.89 23.20 -9.13
C GLY A 799 21.45 23.13 -10.60
N SER A 800 22.34 22.80 -11.52
CA SER A 800 22.02 22.62 -12.94
C SER A 800 21.28 21.29 -13.21
N PRO A 801 20.64 21.14 -14.38
CA PRO A 801 20.04 19.87 -14.82
C PRO A 801 21.05 18.71 -14.83
N ALA A 802 22.30 18.95 -15.20
CA ALA A 802 23.35 17.93 -15.19
C ALA A 802 23.72 17.50 -13.77
N ALA A 803 23.84 18.46 -12.83
CA ALA A 803 24.06 18.16 -11.41
C ALA A 803 22.88 17.35 -10.81
N ALA A 804 21.66 17.76 -11.12
CA ALA A 804 20.44 17.03 -10.70
C ALA A 804 20.37 15.60 -11.28
N ALA A 805 20.94 15.40 -12.46
CA ALA A 805 21.06 14.08 -13.10
C ALA A 805 22.20 13.22 -12.54
N GLY A 806 22.99 13.72 -11.59
CA GLY A 806 24.08 12.97 -10.96
C GLY A 806 25.40 12.96 -11.75
N MET A 807 25.61 13.94 -12.63
CA MET A 807 26.88 14.11 -13.33
C MET A 807 27.86 14.88 -12.45
N GLU A 808 29.13 14.47 -12.45
CA GLU A 808 30.18 15.03 -11.62
C GLU A 808 31.43 15.33 -12.46
N PHE A 809 32.30 16.17 -11.88
CA PHE A 809 33.62 16.46 -12.45
C PHE A 809 34.44 15.18 -12.69
N ASP A 810 35.26 15.18 -13.75
CA ASP A 810 36.20 14.12 -14.14
C ASP A 810 35.56 12.78 -14.56
N GLN A 811 34.26 12.74 -14.77
CA GLN A 811 33.58 11.58 -15.36
C GLN A 811 33.78 11.54 -16.88
N GLU A 812 34.05 10.34 -17.42
CA GLU A 812 34.18 10.09 -18.87
C GLU A 812 32.79 9.83 -19.47
N ILE A 813 32.45 10.51 -20.56
CA ILE A 813 31.26 10.18 -21.36
C ILE A 813 31.68 9.10 -22.37
N LEU A 814 31.06 7.93 -22.26
CA LEU A 814 31.39 6.78 -23.12
C LEU A 814 30.59 6.79 -24.44
N VAL A 815 29.28 7.07 -24.34
CA VAL A 815 28.35 7.02 -25.48
C VAL A 815 27.23 8.02 -25.26
N VAL A 816 26.86 8.71 -26.33
CA VAL A 816 25.66 9.55 -26.40
C VAL A 816 24.58 8.81 -27.17
N LYS A 817 23.43 8.62 -26.56
CA LYS A 817 22.27 7.94 -27.18
C LYS A 817 21.15 8.95 -27.41
N ALA A 818 20.99 9.36 -28.67
CA ALA A 818 19.94 10.26 -29.10
C ALA A 818 18.70 9.48 -29.53
N PRO A 819 17.48 9.94 -29.22
CA PRO A 819 16.26 9.28 -29.67
C PRO A 819 16.20 9.25 -31.21
N THR A 820 15.74 8.14 -31.76
CA THR A 820 15.56 7.96 -33.20
C THR A 820 14.11 8.25 -33.57
N GLU A 821 13.89 8.89 -34.70
CA GLU A 821 12.54 8.96 -35.31
C GLU A 821 12.10 7.54 -35.67
N ARG A 822 11.07 7.07 -34.98
CA ARG A 822 10.53 5.72 -35.18
C ARG A 822 9.00 5.72 -35.11
N TRP A 823 8.42 4.67 -35.65
CA TRP A 823 6.98 4.45 -35.52
C TRP A 823 6.58 4.35 -34.03
N ARG A 824 5.37 4.77 -33.75
CA ARG A 824 4.82 4.67 -32.37
C ARG A 824 4.78 3.22 -31.91
N LYS A 825 5.24 2.96 -30.69
CA LYS A 825 5.27 1.61 -30.06
C LYS A 825 3.89 0.94 -30.06
N GLU A 826 2.82 1.72 -29.98
CA GLU A 826 1.42 1.29 -29.95
C GLU A 826 1.00 0.53 -31.25
N LEU A 827 1.70 0.70 -32.35
CA LEU A 827 1.44 -0.07 -33.58
C LEU A 827 1.58 -1.59 -33.37
N MET A 828 2.39 -2.01 -32.37
CA MET A 828 2.54 -3.43 -32.01
C MET A 828 1.30 -4.01 -31.33
N TRP A 829 0.34 -3.19 -30.93
CA TRP A 829 -0.97 -3.69 -30.47
C TRP A 829 -1.76 -4.36 -31.63
N LEU A 830 -1.58 -3.93 -32.88
CA LEU A 830 -2.30 -4.49 -34.03
C LEU A 830 -2.04 -6.00 -34.20
N PRO A 831 -0.79 -6.49 -34.31
CA PRO A 831 -0.54 -7.92 -34.37
C PRO A 831 -1.02 -8.66 -33.12
N GLY A 832 -0.94 -8.04 -31.94
CA GLY A 832 -1.50 -8.60 -30.70
C GLY A 832 -3.01 -8.83 -30.80
N PHE A 833 -3.77 -7.83 -31.23
CA PHE A 833 -5.22 -7.97 -31.43
C PHE A 833 -5.59 -8.94 -32.57
N LEU A 834 -4.82 -9.00 -33.65
CA LEU A 834 -5.04 -9.98 -34.73
C LEU A 834 -4.85 -11.41 -34.23
N LEU A 835 -3.79 -11.67 -33.44
CA LEU A 835 -3.56 -12.97 -32.82
C LEU A 835 -4.68 -13.32 -31.83
N PHE A 836 -5.14 -12.36 -31.03
CA PHE A 836 -6.29 -12.55 -30.15
C PHE A 836 -7.56 -12.90 -30.93
N ALA A 837 -7.87 -12.19 -32.01
CA ALA A 837 -9.02 -12.47 -32.87
C ALA A 837 -8.97 -13.89 -33.44
N LEU A 838 -7.78 -14.36 -33.83
CA LEU A 838 -7.57 -15.73 -34.31
C LEU A 838 -7.91 -16.75 -33.21
N ILE A 839 -7.44 -16.53 -31.96
CA ILE A 839 -7.74 -17.42 -30.83
C ILE A 839 -9.25 -17.44 -30.53
N VAL A 840 -9.90 -16.26 -30.52
CA VAL A 840 -11.36 -16.13 -30.38
C VAL A 840 -12.09 -16.97 -31.44
N TRP A 841 -11.67 -16.86 -32.70
CA TRP A 841 -12.27 -17.60 -33.80
C TRP A 841 -12.08 -19.12 -33.64
N LEU A 842 -10.90 -19.58 -33.28
CA LEU A 842 -10.62 -20.99 -33.02
C LEU A 842 -11.47 -21.56 -31.88
N GLN A 843 -11.63 -20.80 -30.79
CA GLN A 843 -12.43 -21.23 -29.64
C GLN A 843 -13.93 -21.17 -29.95
N ARG A 844 -14.43 -20.16 -30.70
CA ARG A 844 -15.84 -20.10 -31.16
C ARG A 844 -16.22 -21.29 -32.02
N ARG A 845 -15.33 -21.72 -32.95
CA ARG A 845 -15.56 -22.92 -33.73
C ARG A 845 -15.76 -24.19 -32.87
N ARG A 846 -15.12 -24.28 -31.72
CA ARG A 846 -15.31 -25.40 -30.78
C ARG A 846 -16.59 -25.27 -29.96
N VAL A 847 -17.05 -24.06 -29.66
CA VAL A 847 -18.36 -23.84 -28.99
C VAL A 847 -19.49 -24.30 -29.90
N VAL A 848 -19.43 -23.98 -31.20
CA VAL A 848 -20.48 -24.35 -32.17
C VAL A 848 -20.50 -25.85 -32.48
N ARG A 849 -19.36 -26.55 -32.27
CA ARG A 849 -19.28 -28.01 -32.52
C ARG A 849 -19.66 -28.88 -31.29
N LYS A 850 -19.85 -28.25 -30.12
CA LYS A 850 -20.45 -28.88 -28.95
C LYS A 850 -21.92 -28.57 -28.85
#